data_4ff88c215fb6c0f4efd225fb554372fb
#
_entry.id   4ff88c215fb6c0f4efd225fb554372fb
#
_cell.length_a   1.000
_cell.length_b   1.000
_cell.length_c   1.000
_cell.angle_alpha   90.00
_cell.angle_beta   90.00
_cell.angle_gamma   90.00
#
_symmetry.space_group_name_H-M   'P 1'
#
loop_
_entity.id
_entity.type
_entity.pdbx_description
1 polymer ?
#
loop_
_entity_poly.entity_id
_entity_poly.type
_entity_poly.pdbx_seq_one_letter_code
_entity_poly.pdbx_strand_id
1 'polypeptide(L)'
;MLRSTTYTNLSQSPTGTIDAAFNIVEASISQHRAALDSGKVTSVELVISNLIRIAKYDIQGGELGNGDIVQPLNAFTTFNPKVLQEAATSDARRASGLPARPLEGIPYTLKDSYSYQGISVTNGSPALEGVQSKEDSAIGSRLRAAGAVMIGKTNMPPMAAGGMQRGLYGRAESPYNSRYLTAAFSSGSSNGAATSAASSMGVFGMASETVSSGRSAASNNAVVCYTPSRGIVSCRGLWPLYVTCDTAVPFARSIEDLLEIIAVIAEPDPVTKGDFWREQKHIKLPELEEIHYGSLSQADSLKGKRIGVPKRYVGQQDSDPCANYSFVSTDVEDLWRLAQTDLEALGAEVIYTDFPMVTNYENDSISKESNNVVGAPSDWNHVERSSLIAKAWDDFLIQNNDKKLSKLSDVNAHLLFPKPPDYIPDTFLEVRNWINYPGLPALAKELQDMSLQDHPGLAQALRSLEAQRKRDLEDWMDQQKLDCIAFPANGDVGYADLEFDLHSANHSLMNGVKYSNGNRAIRHLGVPTVSVPMGIMPTRGMPVNLTFAGKAYEDDKLLSFAYAYEQGSRRRTVPALTPSLESDAVPCTFNPIKTPTDRKLDFTTFLTTDSNAKDVAIELSVSFSKQEPWADRDVEVWVNGSRVYRKRTDGNSPLTLSHKHAYSESACLGWDLKPLPRKPVMVLVVARADFAPAFADLLWVT
;
A
#
# COMPACT_ATOMS: atom_id res chain seq x y z
N MET A 1 -15.09 29.93 -21.09
CA MET A 1 -13.67 30.35 -21.20
C MET A 1 -12.98 29.93 -19.88
N LEU A 2 -12.52 28.70 -19.81
CA LEU A 2 -11.74 28.20 -18.68
C LEU A 2 -10.26 28.34 -19.06
N ARG A 3 -9.53 29.08 -18.27
CA ARG A 3 -8.09 29.29 -18.45
C ARG A 3 -7.36 27.98 -18.14
N SER A 4 -6.73 27.44 -19.17
CA SER A 4 -5.70 26.41 -19.06
C SER A 4 -4.54 26.94 -18.24
N THR A 5 -4.31 26.39 -17.06
CA THR A 5 -3.06 26.56 -16.32
C THR A 5 -2.05 25.54 -16.82
N THR A 6 -1.25 25.98 -17.77
CA THR A 6 -0.08 25.26 -18.27
C THR A 6 0.96 25.20 -17.15
N TYR A 7 1.24 24.00 -16.64
CA TYR A 7 2.40 23.76 -15.80
C TYR A 7 3.66 23.81 -16.67
N THR A 8 4.44 24.84 -16.47
CA THR A 8 5.75 25.05 -17.08
C THR A 8 6.74 24.00 -16.57
N ASN A 9 7.39 23.33 -17.51
CA ASN A 9 8.56 22.49 -17.30
C ASN A 9 9.63 23.22 -16.49
N LEU A 10 9.98 22.70 -15.32
CA LEU A 10 11.20 23.04 -14.61
C LEU A 10 12.36 22.18 -15.14
N SER A 11 12.78 22.46 -16.36
CA SER A 11 14.08 22.01 -16.87
C SER A 11 14.95 23.22 -17.13
N GLN A 12 16.10 23.24 -16.46
CA GLN A 12 17.27 24.11 -16.65
C GLN A 12 17.15 25.55 -16.17
N SER A 13 17.78 25.81 -15.04
CA SER A 13 18.30 27.13 -14.66
C SER A 13 19.82 27.12 -14.67
N PRO A 14 20.46 28.21 -15.15
CA PRO A 14 21.90 28.27 -15.32
C PRO A 14 22.61 28.70 -14.03
N THR A 15 23.77 28.12 -13.83
CA THR A 15 24.96 28.61 -13.11
C THR A 15 24.79 29.50 -11.88
N GLY A 16 25.16 28.94 -10.77
CA GLY A 16 25.75 29.67 -9.62
C GLY A 16 24.81 29.82 -8.44
N THR A 17 25.20 29.18 -7.32
CA THR A 17 24.84 29.46 -5.93
C THR A 17 23.72 28.66 -5.30
N ILE A 18 24.07 28.07 -4.15
CA ILE A 18 23.26 27.39 -3.14
C ILE A 18 22.65 26.11 -3.68
N ASP A 19 23.18 24.99 -3.26
CA ASP A 19 22.58 23.67 -3.49
C ASP A 19 21.11 23.71 -3.08
N ALA A 20 20.22 23.65 -4.05
CA ALA A 20 18.79 23.66 -3.79
C ALA A 20 18.43 22.49 -2.87
N ALA A 21 17.63 22.74 -1.83
CA ALA A 21 17.17 21.73 -0.90
C ALA A 21 16.54 20.53 -1.66
N PHE A 22 16.72 19.31 -1.15
CA PHE A 22 16.09 18.15 -1.74
C PHE A 22 14.61 18.08 -1.32
N ASN A 23 13.69 17.98 -2.28
CA ASN A 23 12.26 17.86 -2.01
C ASN A 23 11.84 16.39 -2.03
N ILE A 24 11.22 15.90 -0.94
CA ILE A 24 10.76 14.52 -0.83
C ILE A 24 9.46 14.22 -1.59
N VAL A 25 8.65 15.27 -1.92
CA VAL A 25 7.36 15.09 -2.60
C VAL A 25 7.60 14.65 -4.03
N GLU A 26 6.98 13.54 -4.44
CA GLU A 26 7.10 12.91 -5.75
C GLU A 26 8.54 12.46 -6.13
N ALA A 27 9.53 12.58 -5.24
CA ALA A 27 10.88 12.12 -5.54
C ALA A 27 10.96 10.59 -5.68
N SER A 28 11.64 10.13 -6.73
CA SER A 28 11.85 8.70 -7.03
C SER A 28 12.90 8.06 -6.12
N ILE A 29 12.98 6.72 -6.12
CA ILE A 29 14.05 5.97 -5.44
C ILE A 29 15.42 6.43 -5.96
N SER A 30 15.57 6.58 -7.27
CA SER A 30 16.84 7.01 -7.88
C SER A 30 17.23 8.42 -7.45
N GLN A 31 16.29 9.35 -7.33
CA GLN A 31 16.54 10.72 -6.83
C GLN A 31 16.93 10.74 -5.36
N HIS A 32 16.24 9.95 -4.51
CA HIS A 32 16.63 9.78 -3.11
C HIS A 32 18.04 9.20 -2.99
N ARG A 33 18.35 8.15 -3.75
CA ARG A 33 19.67 7.52 -3.78
C ARG A 33 20.75 8.54 -4.19
N ALA A 34 20.54 9.30 -5.27
CA ALA A 34 21.47 10.32 -5.71
C ALA A 34 21.71 11.41 -4.65
N ALA A 35 20.66 11.84 -3.95
CA ALA A 35 20.78 12.81 -2.87
C ALA A 35 21.55 12.25 -1.66
N LEU A 36 21.32 11.00 -1.28
CA LEU A 36 22.05 10.30 -0.23
C LEU A 36 23.51 10.05 -0.62
N ASP A 37 23.78 9.60 -1.84
CA ASP A 37 25.13 9.28 -2.32
C ASP A 37 26.00 10.52 -2.49
N SER A 38 25.40 11.66 -2.84
CA SER A 38 26.11 12.94 -2.88
C SER A 38 26.30 13.58 -1.50
N GLY A 39 25.67 13.02 -0.44
CA GLY A 39 25.62 13.61 0.90
C GLY A 39 24.80 14.89 0.98
N LYS A 40 23.92 15.12 0.02
CA LYS A 40 22.99 16.27 0.01
C LYS A 40 21.95 16.15 1.10
N VAL A 41 21.56 14.92 1.46
CA VAL A 41 20.67 14.59 2.56
C VAL A 41 21.19 13.38 3.32
N THR A 42 20.70 13.18 4.55
CA THR A 42 20.89 11.97 5.33
C THR A 42 19.58 11.18 5.41
N SER A 43 19.66 9.89 5.70
CA SER A 43 18.47 9.06 5.90
C SER A 43 17.65 9.54 7.11
N VAL A 44 18.32 10.02 8.17
CA VAL A 44 17.65 10.63 9.34
C VAL A 44 16.82 11.83 8.91
N GLU A 45 17.35 12.74 8.08
CA GLU A 45 16.61 13.92 7.62
C GLU A 45 15.44 13.56 6.71
N LEU A 46 15.58 12.55 5.85
CA LEU A 46 14.46 12.03 5.06
C LEU A 46 13.33 11.51 5.94
N VAL A 47 13.67 10.72 6.96
CA VAL A 47 12.68 10.20 7.92
C VAL A 47 12.01 11.32 8.71
N ILE A 48 12.77 12.34 9.18
CA ILE A 48 12.22 13.52 9.86
C ILE A 48 11.17 14.21 8.99
N SER A 49 11.48 14.48 7.72
CA SER A 49 10.54 15.14 6.81
C SER A 49 9.28 14.29 6.55
N ASN A 50 9.44 12.97 6.36
CA ASN A 50 8.29 12.06 6.26
C ASN A 50 7.44 12.06 7.53
N LEU A 51 8.04 12.01 8.73
CA LEU A 51 7.31 12.03 10.02
C LEU A 51 6.53 13.33 10.20
N ILE A 52 7.12 14.49 9.86
CA ILE A 52 6.42 15.79 9.91
C ILE A 52 5.22 15.78 8.95
N ARG A 53 5.41 15.29 7.74
CA ARG A 53 4.34 15.18 6.74
C ARG A 53 3.22 14.24 7.17
N ILE A 54 3.55 13.09 7.75
CA ILE A 54 2.60 12.14 8.34
C ILE A 54 1.85 12.80 9.50
N ALA A 55 2.56 13.44 10.42
CA ALA A 55 1.94 14.14 11.55
C ALA A 55 0.92 15.18 11.09
N LYS A 56 1.24 15.93 10.03
CA LYS A 56 0.35 16.95 9.47
C LYS A 56 -0.89 16.39 8.80
N TYR A 57 -0.74 15.40 7.91
CA TYR A 57 -1.85 14.95 7.06
C TYR A 57 -2.53 13.67 7.54
N ASP A 58 -1.80 12.78 8.24
CA ASP A 58 -2.34 11.51 8.69
C ASP A 58 -2.90 11.55 10.11
N ILE A 59 -2.31 12.38 10.99
CA ILE A 59 -2.68 12.46 12.40
C ILE A 59 -3.55 13.67 12.68
N GLN A 60 -3.07 14.87 12.31
CA GLN A 60 -3.74 16.13 12.65
C GLN A 60 -4.90 16.45 11.71
N GLY A 61 -4.74 16.29 10.39
CA GLY A 61 -5.63 16.91 9.42
C GLY A 61 -5.59 18.44 9.53
N GLY A 62 -6.69 19.10 9.19
CA GLY A 62 -6.86 20.53 9.40
C GLY A 62 -7.16 21.30 8.13
N GLU A 63 -7.12 22.64 8.22
CA GLU A 63 -7.45 23.54 7.12
C GLU A 63 -6.30 23.65 6.12
N LEU A 64 -6.61 23.53 4.83
CA LEU A 64 -5.71 23.87 3.73
C LEU A 64 -5.70 25.39 3.51
N GLY A 65 -4.66 25.90 2.86
CA GLY A 65 -4.51 27.32 2.57
C GLY A 65 -5.63 27.96 1.74
N ASN A 66 -6.53 27.17 1.17
CA ASN A 66 -7.73 27.60 0.45
C ASN A 66 -9.02 27.56 1.30
N GLY A 67 -8.91 27.20 2.59
CA GLY A 67 -10.04 27.09 3.52
C GLY A 67 -10.72 25.73 3.56
N ASP A 68 -10.28 24.74 2.77
CA ASP A 68 -10.82 23.39 2.82
C ASP A 68 -10.34 22.67 4.10
N ILE A 69 -11.26 22.01 4.79
CA ILE A 69 -10.94 21.19 5.96
C ILE A 69 -10.63 19.76 5.48
N VAL A 70 -9.41 19.31 5.75
CA VAL A 70 -8.99 17.94 5.47
C VAL A 70 -9.05 17.12 6.75
N GLN A 71 -9.81 16.04 6.70
CA GLN A 71 -9.81 15.05 7.78
C GLN A 71 -8.47 14.31 7.82
N PRO A 72 -8.03 13.80 8.98
CA PRO A 72 -6.89 12.92 9.06
C PRO A 72 -7.00 11.77 8.06
N LEU A 73 -5.96 11.54 7.26
CA LEU A 73 -5.99 10.47 6.25
C LEU A 73 -6.00 9.07 6.85
N ASN A 74 -5.56 8.94 8.10
CA ASN A 74 -5.63 7.69 8.87
C ASN A 74 -5.00 6.48 8.13
N ALA A 75 -3.96 6.72 7.37
CA ALA A 75 -3.25 5.70 6.61
C ALA A 75 -2.34 4.82 7.47
N PHE A 76 -1.89 5.32 8.65
CA PHE A 76 -1.01 4.61 9.55
C PHE A 76 -1.73 4.04 10.76
N THR A 77 -1.32 2.83 11.18
CA THR A 77 -1.82 2.14 12.38
C THR A 77 -0.79 2.14 13.51
N THR A 78 0.47 1.86 13.18
CA THR A 78 1.56 1.71 14.15
C THR A 78 2.85 2.23 13.54
N PHE A 79 3.65 2.94 14.33
CA PHE A 79 4.96 3.45 13.90
C PHE A 79 6.08 2.52 14.36
N ASN A 80 7.17 2.48 13.57
CA ASN A 80 8.39 1.78 13.97
C ASN A 80 9.12 2.59 15.05
N PRO A 81 9.21 2.10 16.29
CA PRO A 81 9.88 2.84 17.37
C PRO A 81 11.39 3.00 17.15
N LYS A 82 11.97 2.25 16.20
CA LYS A 82 13.40 2.29 15.87
C LYS A 82 13.67 3.04 14.56
N VAL A 83 12.69 3.71 13.96
CA VAL A 83 12.81 4.32 12.63
C VAL A 83 14.00 5.28 12.52
N LEU A 84 14.18 6.17 13.49
CA LEU A 84 15.31 7.10 13.54
C LEU A 84 16.65 6.40 13.75
N GLN A 85 16.68 5.35 14.57
CA GLN A 85 17.87 4.54 14.81
C GLN A 85 18.29 3.75 13.55
N GLU A 86 17.31 3.16 12.83
CA GLU A 86 17.55 2.45 11.57
C GLU A 86 18.09 3.41 10.49
N ALA A 87 17.53 4.63 10.41
CA ALA A 87 18.02 5.68 9.52
C ALA A 87 19.44 6.11 9.86
N ALA A 88 19.75 6.35 11.16
CA ALA A 88 21.10 6.70 11.59
C ALA A 88 22.11 5.58 11.32
N THR A 89 21.69 4.32 11.40
CA THR A 89 22.55 3.17 11.05
C THR A 89 22.90 3.17 9.57
N SER A 90 21.95 3.54 8.69
CA SER A 90 22.19 3.71 7.26
C SER A 90 23.19 4.86 6.99
N ASP A 91 23.02 5.99 7.65
CA ASP A 91 23.94 7.13 7.53
C ASP A 91 25.36 6.79 7.99
N ALA A 92 25.49 6.09 9.13
CA ALA A 92 26.77 5.61 9.64
C ALA A 92 27.47 4.65 8.67
N ARG A 93 26.68 3.77 8.02
CA ARG A 93 27.21 2.85 7.01
C ARG A 93 27.78 3.62 5.80
N ARG A 94 27.06 4.63 5.30
CA ARG A 94 27.55 5.49 4.20
C ARG A 94 28.80 6.24 4.59
N ALA A 95 28.82 6.84 5.79
CA ALA A 95 29.97 7.57 6.31
C ALA A 95 31.23 6.69 6.45
N SER A 96 31.08 5.39 6.72
CA SER A 96 32.20 4.42 6.80
C SER A 96 32.74 4.00 5.42
N GLY A 97 32.19 4.50 4.31
CA GLY A 97 32.61 4.17 2.94
C GLY A 97 32.22 2.77 2.48
N LEU A 98 31.35 2.07 3.20
CA LEU A 98 30.83 0.79 2.73
C LEU A 98 29.90 0.98 1.53
N PRO A 99 29.89 0.04 0.57
CA PRO A 99 28.97 0.12 -0.57
C PRO A 99 27.52 0.24 -0.12
N ALA A 100 26.78 1.15 -0.73
CA ALA A 100 25.35 1.29 -0.48
C ALA A 100 24.60 0.02 -0.92
N ARG A 101 23.64 -0.42 -0.09
CA ARG A 101 22.71 -1.50 -0.46
C ARG A 101 21.66 -0.97 -1.44
N PRO A 102 20.90 -1.82 -2.14
CA PRO A 102 19.96 -1.38 -3.17
C PRO A 102 18.97 -0.29 -2.74
N LEU A 103 18.44 -0.38 -1.53
CA LEU A 103 17.47 0.58 -0.96
C LEU A 103 17.99 1.26 0.31
N GLU A 104 19.32 1.42 0.41
CA GLU A 104 20.00 2.00 1.59
C GLU A 104 19.43 3.35 1.99
N GLY A 105 18.81 3.41 3.17
CA GLY A 105 18.27 4.64 3.75
C GLY A 105 16.96 5.13 3.14
N ILE A 106 16.30 4.35 2.26
CA ILE A 106 15.03 4.72 1.61
C ILE A 106 13.86 4.44 2.55
N PRO A 107 13.03 5.45 2.91
CA PRO A 107 11.87 5.27 3.79
C PRO A 107 10.70 4.59 3.06
N TYR A 108 10.06 3.59 3.71
CA TYR A 108 8.91 2.89 3.14
C TYR A 108 7.83 2.56 4.17
N THR A 109 6.66 2.14 3.70
CA THR A 109 5.51 1.73 4.53
C THR A 109 5.13 0.28 4.27
N LEU A 110 4.55 -0.39 5.28
CA LEU A 110 4.25 -1.82 5.25
C LEU A 110 2.82 -2.06 5.72
N LYS A 111 1.98 -2.74 4.91
CA LYS A 111 0.60 -3.07 5.31
C LYS A 111 0.56 -3.87 6.61
N ASP A 112 -0.45 -3.63 7.45
CA ASP A 112 -0.56 -4.28 8.77
C ASP A 112 -0.65 -5.81 8.73
N SER A 113 -0.97 -6.40 7.57
CA SER A 113 -0.96 -7.85 7.36
C SER A 113 0.43 -8.50 7.32
N TYR A 114 1.51 -7.74 7.20
CA TYR A 114 2.87 -8.29 7.20
C TYR A 114 3.45 -8.40 8.60
N SER A 115 4.08 -9.52 8.90
CA SER A 115 4.94 -9.65 10.08
C SER A 115 6.18 -8.76 9.93
N TYR A 116 6.49 -8.00 10.99
CA TYR A 116 7.72 -7.22 11.15
C TYR A 116 8.15 -7.28 12.61
N GLN A 117 9.32 -7.82 12.87
CA GLN A 117 9.76 -8.19 14.20
C GLN A 117 9.61 -7.06 15.23
N GLY A 118 8.92 -7.36 16.33
CA GLY A 118 8.72 -6.43 17.45
C GLY A 118 7.65 -5.36 17.21
N ILE A 119 6.90 -5.43 16.10
CA ILE A 119 5.79 -4.52 15.80
C ILE A 119 4.49 -5.32 15.71
N SER A 120 3.36 -4.68 16.01
CA SER A 120 2.05 -5.31 15.98
C SER A 120 1.69 -5.85 14.58
N VAL A 121 0.93 -6.95 14.56
CA VAL A 121 0.34 -7.55 13.37
C VAL A 121 -1.12 -7.86 13.67
N THR A 122 -1.97 -6.85 13.59
CA THR A 122 -3.39 -6.98 13.95
C THR A 122 -4.26 -7.37 12.77
N ASN A 123 -3.72 -7.30 11.56
CA ASN A 123 -4.49 -7.52 10.32
C ASN A 123 -5.82 -6.74 10.30
N GLY A 124 -5.81 -5.53 10.90
CA GLY A 124 -6.97 -4.64 11.02
C GLY A 124 -8.08 -5.12 11.96
N SER A 125 -7.94 -6.29 12.59
CA SER A 125 -9.00 -6.93 13.39
C SER A 125 -8.94 -6.57 14.87
N PRO A 126 -10.06 -6.15 15.49
CA PRO A 126 -10.13 -5.97 16.93
C PRO A 126 -9.82 -7.24 17.74
N ALA A 127 -10.07 -8.43 17.19
CA ALA A 127 -9.75 -9.69 17.85
C ALA A 127 -8.24 -9.90 18.07
N LEU A 128 -7.41 -9.22 17.28
CA LEU A 128 -5.96 -9.39 17.25
C LEU A 128 -5.22 -8.18 17.85
N GLU A 129 -5.94 -7.30 18.51
CA GLU A 129 -5.34 -6.13 19.16
C GLU A 129 -4.20 -6.53 20.12
N GLY A 130 -3.03 -5.92 19.92
CA GLY A 130 -1.83 -6.14 20.74
C GLY A 130 -1.04 -7.41 20.41
N VAL A 131 -1.39 -8.18 19.38
CA VAL A 131 -0.56 -9.29 18.86
C VAL A 131 0.70 -8.70 18.22
N GLN A 132 1.87 -9.24 18.63
CA GLN A 132 3.19 -8.78 18.17
C GLN A 132 3.83 -9.78 17.23
N SER A 133 4.48 -9.29 16.16
CA SER A 133 5.29 -10.13 15.28
C SER A 133 6.58 -10.59 15.95
N LYS A 134 6.85 -11.90 15.92
CA LYS A 134 8.08 -12.49 16.43
C LYS A 134 9.25 -12.38 15.45
N GLU A 135 8.94 -12.47 14.17
CA GLU A 135 9.91 -12.49 13.08
C GLU A 135 9.47 -11.53 11.98
N ASP A 136 10.39 -11.22 11.08
CA ASP A 136 10.07 -10.51 9.85
C ASP A 136 9.40 -11.47 8.84
N SER A 137 8.45 -10.96 8.08
CA SER A 137 8.03 -11.60 6.82
C SER A 137 9.21 -11.69 5.84
N ALA A 138 9.13 -12.57 4.85
CA ALA A 138 10.17 -12.66 3.81
C ALA A 138 10.46 -11.29 3.18
N ILE A 139 9.42 -10.53 2.86
CA ILE A 139 9.54 -9.18 2.29
C ILE A 139 10.14 -8.20 3.29
N GLY A 140 9.66 -8.18 4.55
CA GLY A 140 10.21 -7.31 5.59
C GLY A 140 11.71 -7.56 5.81
N SER A 141 12.11 -8.83 5.85
CA SER A 141 13.51 -9.25 5.97
C SER A 141 14.37 -8.79 4.80
N ARG A 142 13.88 -8.93 3.55
CA ARG A 142 14.61 -8.52 2.34
C ARG A 142 14.77 -7.01 2.24
N LEU A 143 13.69 -6.26 2.49
CA LEU A 143 13.75 -4.80 2.48
C LEU A 143 14.70 -4.28 3.56
N ARG A 144 14.69 -4.88 4.77
CA ARG A 144 15.66 -4.57 5.82
C ARG A 144 17.09 -4.91 5.39
N ALA A 145 17.31 -6.08 4.77
CA ALA A 145 18.61 -6.47 4.24
C ALA A 145 19.10 -5.54 3.14
N ALA A 146 18.20 -5.07 2.29
CA ALA A 146 18.46 -4.07 1.25
C ALA A 146 18.68 -2.64 1.79
N GLY A 147 18.51 -2.42 3.10
CA GLY A 147 18.77 -1.15 3.77
C GLY A 147 17.60 -0.18 3.78
N ALA A 148 16.42 -0.59 3.36
CA ALA A 148 15.22 0.23 3.44
C ALA A 148 14.81 0.48 4.90
N VAL A 149 14.28 1.67 5.18
CA VAL A 149 13.87 2.11 6.52
C VAL A 149 12.34 2.09 6.64
N MET A 150 11.80 1.17 7.45
CA MET A 150 10.36 1.04 7.63
C MET A 150 9.83 2.11 8.59
N ILE A 151 8.96 3.01 8.10
CA ILE A 151 8.38 4.09 8.91
C ILE A 151 7.29 3.55 9.84
N GLY A 152 6.37 2.76 9.30
CA GLY A 152 5.22 2.26 10.06
C GLY A 152 4.35 1.30 9.27
N LYS A 153 3.39 0.71 9.99
CA LYS A 153 2.37 -0.18 9.44
C LYS A 153 1.19 0.64 8.95
N THR A 154 0.57 0.19 7.86
CA THR A 154 -0.53 0.92 7.22
C THR A 154 -1.88 0.24 7.37
N ASN A 155 -2.92 1.07 7.40
CA ASN A 155 -4.29 0.70 7.70
C ASN A 155 -4.91 -0.24 6.65
N MET A 156 -5.83 -1.07 7.14
CA MET A 156 -6.57 -2.06 6.37
C MET A 156 -7.86 -2.47 7.10
N PRO A 157 -8.88 -3.00 6.40
CA PRO A 157 -10.06 -3.56 7.05
C PRO A 157 -9.74 -4.84 7.83
N PRO A 158 -10.63 -5.30 8.72
CA PRO A 158 -10.44 -6.53 9.46
C PRO A 158 -10.16 -7.72 8.54
N MET A 159 -9.10 -8.46 8.85
CA MET A 159 -8.68 -9.70 8.19
C MET A 159 -8.45 -9.58 6.68
N ALA A 160 -8.18 -8.37 6.16
CA ALA A 160 -8.12 -8.08 4.72
C ALA A 160 -9.39 -8.43 3.94
N ALA A 161 -10.43 -8.83 4.62
CA ALA A 161 -11.72 -9.18 4.04
C ALA A 161 -12.58 -7.93 3.80
N GLY A 162 -13.36 -7.92 2.73
CA GLY A 162 -13.96 -6.68 2.26
C GLY A 162 -12.89 -5.70 1.79
N GLY A 163 -13.05 -4.42 1.92
CA GLY A 163 -12.10 -3.47 1.36
C GLY A 163 -11.94 -2.18 2.15
N MET A 164 -13.04 -1.51 2.40
CA MET A 164 -13.08 -0.23 3.11
C MET A 164 -13.94 -0.27 4.37
N GLN A 165 -14.29 -1.46 4.84
CA GLN A 165 -14.92 -1.63 6.15
C GLN A 165 -13.97 -1.14 7.23
N ARG A 166 -14.54 -0.44 8.22
CA ARG A 166 -13.75 0.07 9.33
C ARG A 166 -13.33 -1.06 10.27
N GLY A 167 -12.05 -1.08 10.61
CA GLY A 167 -11.46 -2.05 11.52
C GLY A 167 -11.08 -1.46 12.87
N LEU A 168 -10.12 -2.10 13.53
CA LEU A 168 -9.55 -1.67 14.80
C LEU A 168 -9.10 -0.20 14.76
N TYR A 169 -8.56 0.25 13.64
CA TYR A 169 -8.05 1.60 13.43
C TYR A 169 -8.94 2.45 12.50
N GLY A 170 -10.20 2.06 12.29
CA GLY A 170 -11.05 2.68 11.29
C GLY A 170 -10.65 2.31 9.85
N ARG A 171 -10.61 3.28 8.97
CA ARG A 171 -10.13 3.11 7.58
C ARG A 171 -9.30 4.32 7.16
N ALA A 172 -8.45 4.16 6.14
CA ALA A 172 -7.79 5.29 5.50
C ALA A 172 -8.76 6.08 4.60
N GLU A 173 -8.51 7.39 4.47
CA GLU A 173 -9.32 8.29 3.65
C GLU A 173 -8.56 8.72 2.38
N SER A 174 -9.30 9.24 1.38
CA SER A 174 -8.71 9.63 0.10
C SER A 174 -7.88 10.91 0.20
N PRO A 175 -6.64 10.92 -0.32
CA PRO A 175 -5.84 12.15 -0.40
C PRO A 175 -6.22 13.02 -1.61
N TYR A 176 -7.11 12.55 -2.49
CA TYR A 176 -7.58 13.28 -3.67
C TYR A 176 -8.89 14.02 -3.42
N ASN A 177 -9.90 13.32 -2.88
CA ASN A 177 -11.22 13.89 -2.61
C ASN A 177 -11.89 13.14 -1.46
N SER A 178 -12.14 13.82 -0.34
CA SER A 178 -12.73 13.26 0.88
C SER A 178 -14.16 12.73 0.73
N ARG A 179 -14.85 13.06 -0.37
CA ARG A 179 -16.20 12.54 -0.66
C ARG A 179 -16.20 11.12 -1.21
N TYR A 180 -15.04 10.58 -1.59
CA TYR A 180 -14.91 9.27 -2.22
C TYR A 180 -13.95 8.38 -1.44
N LEU A 181 -14.15 7.08 -1.58
CA LEU A 181 -13.30 6.07 -0.97
C LEU A 181 -11.92 6.01 -1.62
N THR A 182 -10.89 5.81 -0.81
CA THR A 182 -9.51 5.62 -1.29
C THR A 182 -9.27 4.24 -1.92
N ALA A 183 -10.27 3.35 -1.88
CA ALA A 183 -10.26 2.05 -2.57
C ALA A 183 -11.69 1.51 -2.74
N ALA A 184 -11.90 0.48 -3.55
CA ALA A 184 -13.20 -0.16 -3.71
C ALA A 184 -13.69 -0.79 -2.41
N PHE A 185 -14.98 -0.59 -2.07
CA PHE A 185 -15.53 -0.94 -0.76
C PHE A 185 -15.43 -2.43 -0.42
N SER A 186 -15.64 -3.30 -1.39
CA SER A 186 -15.71 -4.74 -1.10
C SER A 186 -14.39 -5.49 -1.25
N SER A 187 -13.33 -4.85 -1.74
CA SER A 187 -12.03 -5.54 -1.93
C SER A 187 -10.79 -4.65 -1.89
N GLY A 188 -10.90 -3.41 -1.47
CA GLY A 188 -9.80 -2.45 -1.52
C GLY A 188 -8.84 -2.50 -0.34
N SER A 189 -8.44 -3.68 0.21
CA SER A 189 -7.92 -3.78 1.58
C SER A 189 -6.57 -3.11 1.83
N SER A 190 -5.81 -2.70 0.81
CA SER A 190 -4.51 -2.01 0.98
C SER A 190 -4.65 -0.47 0.99
N ASN A 191 -5.76 0.03 1.58
CA ASN A 191 -6.12 1.44 1.54
C ASN A 191 -5.04 2.36 2.14
N GLY A 192 -4.53 2.07 3.33
CA GLY A 192 -3.48 2.89 3.98
C GLY A 192 -2.15 2.87 3.22
N ALA A 193 -1.75 1.72 2.63
CA ALA A 193 -0.51 1.64 1.86
C ALA A 193 -0.56 2.51 0.60
N ALA A 194 -1.70 2.52 -0.10
CA ALA A 194 -1.88 3.35 -1.29
C ALA A 194 -1.95 4.85 -0.93
N THR A 195 -2.75 5.22 0.09
CA THR A 195 -2.85 6.59 0.58
C THR A 195 -1.49 7.15 1.00
N SER A 196 -0.69 6.39 1.76
CA SER A 196 0.64 6.83 2.22
C SER A 196 1.63 7.00 1.06
N ALA A 197 1.65 6.06 0.09
CA ALA A 197 2.53 6.14 -1.08
C ALA A 197 2.15 7.31 -2.00
N ALA A 198 0.85 7.49 -2.27
CA ALA A 198 0.34 8.61 -3.07
C ALA A 198 0.68 9.98 -2.46
N SER A 199 0.63 10.09 -1.13
CA SER A 199 0.85 11.31 -0.36
C SER A 199 2.32 11.59 -0.05
N SER A 200 3.28 10.84 -0.60
CA SER A 200 4.72 10.95 -0.30
C SER A 200 5.05 10.88 1.20
N MET A 201 4.30 10.05 1.95
CA MET A 201 4.55 9.74 3.38
C MET A 201 5.57 8.61 3.55
N GLY A 202 6.11 8.14 2.48
CA GLY A 202 7.18 7.19 2.25
C GLY A 202 7.44 7.17 0.75
N VAL A 203 8.56 6.59 0.33
CA VAL A 203 8.91 6.55 -1.09
C VAL A 203 8.08 5.49 -1.81
N PHE A 204 7.79 4.38 -1.14
CA PHE A 204 6.95 3.30 -1.64
C PHE A 204 6.18 2.61 -0.50
N GLY A 205 5.21 1.77 -0.85
CA GLY A 205 4.42 0.99 0.10
C GLY A 205 4.34 -0.48 -0.27
N MET A 206 4.39 -1.38 0.74
CA MET A 206 4.10 -2.79 0.53
C MET A 206 2.66 -3.11 0.90
N ALA A 207 1.95 -3.65 -0.03
CA ALA A 207 0.54 -4.03 0.00
C ALA A 207 0.36 -5.54 -0.22
N SER A 208 -0.87 -6.02 -0.24
CA SER A 208 -1.22 -7.40 -0.60
C SER A 208 -2.52 -7.43 -1.39
N GLU A 209 -2.73 -8.48 -2.16
CA GLU A 209 -3.97 -8.70 -2.90
C GLU A 209 -4.46 -10.14 -2.78
N THR A 210 -5.77 -10.30 -2.55
CA THR A 210 -6.48 -11.58 -2.56
C THR A 210 -7.55 -11.59 -3.67
N VAL A 211 -8.31 -10.50 -3.79
CA VAL A 211 -9.35 -10.31 -4.84
C VAL A 211 -8.94 -9.16 -5.77
N SER A 212 -8.94 -7.94 -5.26
CA SER A 212 -8.42 -6.76 -5.96
C SER A 212 -7.86 -5.71 -5.00
N SER A 213 -7.34 -6.15 -3.86
CA SER A 213 -6.87 -5.28 -2.77
C SER A 213 -5.64 -4.42 -3.13
N GLY A 214 -4.86 -4.83 -4.11
CA GLY A 214 -3.77 -4.03 -4.68
C GLY A 214 -4.30 -3.10 -5.76
N ARG A 215 -4.92 -3.65 -6.81
CA ARG A 215 -5.36 -2.90 -8.00
C ARG A 215 -6.34 -1.77 -7.68
N SER A 216 -7.35 -2.01 -6.81
CA SER A 216 -8.34 -0.98 -6.50
C SER A 216 -7.77 0.16 -5.66
N ALA A 217 -6.94 -0.14 -4.67
CA ALA A 217 -6.29 0.87 -3.85
C ALA A 217 -5.28 1.69 -4.69
N ALA A 218 -4.50 1.02 -5.56
CA ALA A 218 -3.60 1.70 -6.49
C ALA A 218 -4.34 2.64 -7.43
N SER A 219 -5.48 2.18 -8.00
CA SER A 219 -6.31 2.96 -8.93
C SER A 219 -6.81 4.26 -8.31
N ASN A 220 -7.42 4.18 -7.11
CA ASN A 220 -7.98 5.35 -6.44
C ASN A 220 -6.92 6.30 -5.85
N ASN A 221 -5.62 5.97 -5.99
CA ASN A 221 -4.50 6.74 -5.47
C ASN A 221 -3.45 7.10 -6.54
N ALA A 222 -3.71 6.82 -7.82
CA ALA A 222 -2.77 7.07 -8.91
C ALA A 222 -1.35 6.53 -8.64
N VAL A 223 -1.22 5.39 -7.96
CA VAL A 223 0.05 4.70 -7.78
C VAL A 223 0.12 3.48 -8.70
N VAL A 224 1.31 3.14 -9.15
CA VAL A 224 1.53 1.90 -9.90
C VAL A 224 1.53 0.71 -8.96
N CYS A 225 1.03 -0.44 -9.43
CA CYS A 225 1.11 -1.67 -8.68
C CYS A 225 1.34 -2.88 -9.59
N TYR A 226 1.97 -3.90 -9.02
CA TYR A 226 2.23 -5.16 -9.67
C TYR A 226 1.69 -6.31 -8.83
N THR A 227 0.84 -7.15 -9.43
CA THR A 227 0.42 -8.42 -8.85
C THR A 227 1.10 -9.55 -9.60
N PRO A 228 2.08 -10.23 -9.01
CA PRO A 228 2.90 -11.23 -9.69
C PRO A 228 2.15 -12.53 -9.98
N SER A 229 2.67 -13.30 -10.93
CA SER A 229 2.39 -14.72 -11.06
C SER A 229 2.77 -15.46 -9.79
N ARG A 230 2.13 -16.63 -9.57
CA ARG A 230 2.30 -17.43 -8.35
C ARG A 230 3.75 -17.81 -8.10
N GLY A 231 4.23 -17.61 -6.88
CA GLY A 231 5.55 -18.04 -6.45
C GLY A 231 6.72 -17.10 -6.82
N ILE A 232 6.51 -16.04 -7.64
CA ILE A 232 7.57 -15.06 -7.96
C ILE A 232 8.00 -14.31 -6.71
N VAL A 233 7.05 -13.86 -5.89
CA VAL A 233 7.31 -13.15 -4.64
C VAL A 233 6.83 -13.99 -3.47
N SER A 234 7.67 -14.16 -2.44
CA SER A 234 7.31 -14.93 -1.26
C SER A 234 6.23 -14.25 -0.42
N CYS A 235 5.19 -15.00 -0.07
CA CYS A 235 4.13 -14.58 0.84
C CYS A 235 4.37 -15.04 2.29
N ARG A 236 5.52 -15.63 2.62
CA ARG A 236 5.83 -16.08 3.99
C ARG A 236 5.82 -14.90 4.98
N GLY A 237 5.03 -15.05 6.05
CA GLY A 237 4.83 -14.00 7.06
C GLY A 237 3.89 -12.87 6.62
N LEU A 238 3.19 -13.03 5.50
CA LEU A 238 2.01 -12.26 5.16
C LEU A 238 0.79 -13.00 5.72
N TRP A 239 -0.07 -12.31 6.50
CA TRP A 239 -1.29 -12.90 7.02
C TRP A 239 -2.19 -13.36 5.87
N PRO A 240 -2.52 -14.65 5.78
CA PRO A 240 -3.32 -15.16 4.66
C PRO A 240 -4.80 -14.80 4.79
N LEU A 241 -5.49 -14.64 3.65
CA LEU A 241 -6.95 -14.61 3.58
C LEU A 241 -7.45 -15.83 2.77
N TYR A 242 -7.27 -15.82 1.46
CA TYR A 242 -7.50 -17.00 0.61
C TYR A 242 -6.15 -17.46 0.05
N VAL A 243 -5.59 -18.50 0.62
CA VAL A 243 -4.23 -18.97 0.30
C VAL A 243 -4.00 -19.25 -1.18
N THR A 244 -5.07 -19.60 -1.91
CA THR A 244 -5.05 -19.84 -3.36
C THR A 244 -4.98 -18.57 -4.20
N CYS A 245 -5.32 -17.41 -3.60
CA CYS A 245 -5.41 -16.10 -4.26
C CYS A 245 -4.31 -15.12 -3.83
N ASP A 246 -3.86 -15.22 -2.58
CA ASP A 246 -3.02 -14.21 -1.93
C ASP A 246 -1.70 -13.97 -2.66
N THR A 247 -1.33 -12.68 -2.74
CA THR A 247 -0.02 -12.26 -3.25
C THR A 247 0.44 -10.97 -2.58
N ALA A 248 1.76 -10.80 -2.49
CA ALA A 248 2.37 -9.55 -2.11
C ALA A 248 2.36 -8.56 -3.29
N VAL A 249 2.13 -7.29 -3.00
CA VAL A 249 1.97 -6.23 -4.01
C VAL A 249 2.80 -5.01 -3.63
N PRO A 250 3.81 -4.62 -4.39
CA PRO A 250 4.49 -3.34 -4.23
C PRO A 250 3.66 -2.21 -4.86
N PHE A 251 3.65 -1.04 -4.18
CA PHE A 251 3.13 0.23 -4.67
C PHE A 251 4.25 1.23 -4.83
N ALA A 252 4.31 1.90 -5.96
CA ALA A 252 5.23 3.00 -6.23
C ALA A 252 4.54 4.14 -6.97
N ARG A 253 5.24 5.26 -7.18
CA ARG A 253 4.72 6.39 -7.97
C ARG A 253 5.09 6.29 -9.45
N SER A 254 6.05 5.41 -9.79
CA SER A 254 6.48 5.14 -11.16
C SER A 254 6.80 3.65 -11.36
N ILE A 255 6.75 3.19 -12.61
CA ILE A 255 7.19 1.83 -12.96
C ILE A 255 8.70 1.67 -12.73
N GLU A 256 9.49 2.72 -12.93
CA GLU A 256 10.94 2.67 -12.66
C GLU A 256 11.21 2.33 -11.19
N ASP A 257 10.57 3.04 -10.24
CA ASP A 257 10.67 2.71 -8.81
C ASP A 257 10.14 1.31 -8.50
N LEU A 258 9.04 0.91 -9.16
CA LEU A 258 8.45 -0.42 -9.00
C LEU A 258 9.45 -1.52 -9.39
N LEU A 259 10.17 -1.38 -10.50
CA LEU A 259 11.18 -2.34 -10.95
C LEU A 259 12.34 -2.48 -9.95
N GLU A 260 12.78 -1.37 -9.34
CA GLU A 260 13.80 -1.40 -8.28
C GLU A 260 13.33 -2.16 -7.03
N ILE A 261 12.06 -1.97 -6.63
CA ILE A 261 11.48 -2.69 -5.50
C ILE A 261 11.37 -4.19 -5.81
N ILE A 262 10.88 -4.54 -7.00
CA ILE A 262 10.71 -5.93 -7.43
C ILE A 262 12.06 -6.66 -7.44
N ALA A 263 13.13 -6.02 -7.91
CA ALA A 263 14.48 -6.58 -7.92
C ALA A 263 14.95 -7.04 -6.52
N VAL A 264 14.46 -6.39 -5.46
CA VAL A 264 14.75 -6.77 -4.08
C VAL A 264 13.80 -7.86 -3.55
N ILE A 265 12.50 -7.73 -3.81
CA ILE A 265 11.50 -8.62 -3.18
C ILE A 265 11.27 -9.93 -3.92
N ALA A 266 11.63 -10.01 -5.20
CA ALA A 266 11.47 -11.21 -6.03
C ALA A 266 12.67 -12.18 -5.95
N GLU A 267 13.69 -11.88 -5.14
CA GLU A 267 14.79 -12.82 -4.88
C GLU A 267 14.25 -14.18 -4.35
N PRO A 268 14.88 -15.31 -4.70
CA PRO A 268 14.47 -16.62 -4.22
C PRO A 268 14.47 -16.70 -2.68
N ASP A 269 13.39 -17.16 -2.07
CA ASP A 269 13.31 -17.43 -0.63
C ASP A 269 13.52 -18.95 -0.40
N PRO A 270 14.59 -19.38 0.30
CA PRO A 270 14.83 -20.79 0.54
C PRO A 270 13.82 -21.45 1.48
N VAL A 271 13.11 -20.64 2.27
CA VAL A 271 12.07 -21.11 3.20
C VAL A 271 10.72 -21.08 2.51
N THR A 272 10.12 -22.26 2.31
CA THR A 272 8.80 -22.40 1.67
C THR A 272 7.66 -22.45 2.69
N LYS A 273 7.93 -22.90 3.92
CA LYS A 273 6.92 -23.05 4.98
C LYS A 273 6.22 -21.72 5.27
N GLY A 274 4.89 -21.72 5.21
CA GLY A 274 4.06 -20.53 5.39
C GLY A 274 3.87 -19.71 4.12
N ASP A 275 4.28 -20.23 2.96
CA ASP A 275 3.96 -19.73 1.63
C ASP A 275 3.24 -20.82 0.84
N PHE A 276 1.93 -20.72 0.77
CA PHE A 276 1.07 -21.78 0.23
C PHE A 276 1.51 -22.29 -1.16
N TRP A 277 1.74 -21.39 -2.12
CA TRP A 277 2.08 -21.77 -3.49
C TRP A 277 3.47 -22.41 -3.61
N ARG A 278 4.40 -22.02 -2.77
CA ARG A 278 5.76 -22.53 -2.77
C ARG A 278 5.91 -23.80 -1.92
N GLU A 279 4.99 -24.02 -0.97
CA GLU A 279 4.96 -25.21 -0.11
C GLU A 279 4.17 -26.35 -0.73
N GLN A 280 3.12 -26.08 -1.53
CA GLN A 280 2.27 -27.09 -2.13
C GLN A 280 3.04 -27.98 -3.14
N LYS A 281 2.62 -29.26 -3.29
CA LYS A 281 3.29 -30.27 -4.11
C LYS A 281 2.47 -30.76 -5.31
N HIS A 282 1.27 -30.18 -5.52
CA HIS A 282 0.29 -30.67 -6.48
C HIS A 282 0.44 -30.04 -7.87
N ILE A 283 0.98 -28.82 -7.92
CA ILE A 283 1.28 -28.06 -9.13
C ILE A 283 2.76 -27.72 -9.11
N LYS A 284 3.48 -28.13 -10.17
CA LYS A 284 4.86 -27.69 -10.35
C LYS A 284 4.85 -26.25 -10.84
N LEU A 285 5.35 -25.33 -10.02
CA LEU A 285 5.62 -23.96 -10.46
C LEU A 285 6.82 -24.02 -11.44
N PRO A 286 6.84 -23.17 -12.48
CA PRO A 286 8.01 -23.09 -13.35
C PRO A 286 9.26 -22.67 -12.58
N GLU A 287 10.42 -23.13 -13.03
CA GLU A 287 11.69 -22.57 -12.58
C GLU A 287 11.77 -21.15 -13.14
N LEU A 288 11.92 -20.17 -12.24
CA LEU A 288 11.99 -18.78 -12.65
C LEU A 288 13.38 -18.50 -13.20
N GLU A 289 13.43 -18.01 -14.42
CA GLU A 289 14.66 -17.44 -14.98
C GLU A 289 15.00 -16.15 -14.22
N GLU A 290 16.29 -15.84 -14.12
CA GLU A 290 16.73 -14.58 -13.52
C GLU A 290 16.28 -13.41 -14.41
N ILE A 291 15.36 -12.58 -13.87
CA ILE A 291 14.88 -11.39 -14.57
C ILE A 291 15.75 -10.21 -14.17
N HIS A 292 16.41 -9.62 -15.14
CA HIS A 292 17.10 -8.34 -14.95
C HIS A 292 16.10 -7.18 -15.04
N TYR A 293 15.42 -6.89 -13.94
CA TYR A 293 14.33 -5.91 -13.88
C TYR A 293 14.69 -4.53 -14.45
N GLY A 294 15.95 -4.08 -14.28
CA GLY A 294 16.42 -2.83 -14.89
C GLY A 294 16.39 -2.81 -16.42
N SER A 295 16.44 -3.98 -17.09
CA SER A 295 16.35 -4.06 -18.55
C SER A 295 14.92 -3.96 -19.09
N LEU A 296 13.91 -3.96 -18.21
CA LEU A 296 12.49 -3.88 -18.59
C LEU A 296 12.01 -2.45 -18.86
N SER A 297 12.84 -1.44 -18.60
CA SER A 297 12.56 -0.02 -18.91
C SER A 297 12.66 0.27 -20.41
N GLN A 298 11.74 -0.32 -21.20
CA GLN A 298 11.75 -0.27 -22.66
C GLN A 298 10.57 0.58 -23.17
N ALA A 299 10.86 1.82 -23.57
CA ALA A 299 9.83 2.79 -24.00
C ALA A 299 9.10 2.42 -25.29
N ASP A 300 9.66 1.55 -26.14
CA ASP A 300 9.09 1.08 -27.39
C ASP A 300 8.48 -0.33 -27.34
N SER A 301 8.33 -0.91 -26.15
CA SER A 301 7.84 -2.29 -25.95
C SER A 301 6.40 -2.50 -26.43
N LEU A 302 5.58 -1.45 -26.52
CA LEU A 302 4.21 -1.51 -27.04
C LEU A 302 4.12 -1.48 -28.57
N LYS A 303 5.20 -1.18 -29.26
CA LYS A 303 5.18 -1.06 -30.73
C LYS A 303 4.85 -2.40 -31.40
N GLY A 304 3.79 -2.41 -32.22
CA GLY A 304 3.31 -3.59 -32.94
C GLY A 304 2.62 -4.62 -32.04
N LYS A 305 2.31 -4.30 -30.79
CA LYS A 305 1.61 -5.18 -29.87
C LYS A 305 0.10 -5.12 -30.06
N ARG A 306 -0.56 -6.25 -29.90
CA ARG A 306 -2.01 -6.42 -30.02
C ARG A 306 -2.61 -6.53 -28.63
N ILE A 307 -3.41 -5.52 -28.25
CA ILE A 307 -3.97 -5.38 -26.89
C ILE A 307 -5.47 -5.67 -26.94
N GLY A 308 -5.90 -6.74 -26.25
CA GLY A 308 -7.30 -7.09 -26.08
C GLY A 308 -7.95 -6.17 -25.03
N VAL A 309 -9.11 -5.60 -25.37
CA VAL A 309 -9.85 -4.72 -24.45
C VAL A 309 -11.24 -5.29 -24.21
N PRO A 310 -11.53 -5.78 -22.98
CA PRO A 310 -12.85 -6.27 -22.65
C PRO A 310 -13.92 -5.18 -22.77
N LYS A 311 -14.87 -5.37 -23.68
CA LYS A 311 -15.95 -4.42 -23.99
C LYS A 311 -16.71 -3.97 -22.75
N ARG A 312 -17.01 -4.93 -21.84
CA ARG A 312 -17.77 -4.70 -20.61
C ARG A 312 -17.15 -3.70 -19.64
N TYR A 313 -15.84 -3.43 -19.74
CA TYR A 313 -15.10 -2.52 -18.84
C TYR A 313 -14.88 -1.12 -19.43
N VAL A 314 -15.36 -0.89 -20.64
CA VAL A 314 -15.23 0.40 -21.35
C VAL A 314 -16.58 0.94 -21.84
N GLY A 315 -17.67 0.56 -21.19
CA GLY A 315 -19.02 1.03 -21.49
C GLY A 315 -19.68 0.34 -22.69
N GLN A 316 -19.09 -0.72 -23.25
CA GLN A 316 -19.66 -1.49 -24.37
C GLN A 316 -20.26 -2.81 -23.88
N GLN A 317 -21.19 -3.34 -24.65
CA GLN A 317 -21.84 -4.61 -24.34
C GLN A 317 -20.97 -5.78 -24.80
N ASP A 318 -20.80 -6.77 -23.90
CA ASP A 318 -20.21 -8.05 -24.21
C ASP A 318 -21.15 -8.84 -25.16
N SER A 319 -20.58 -9.63 -26.06
CA SER A 319 -21.34 -10.47 -26.98
C SER A 319 -21.86 -11.75 -26.29
N ASP A 320 -21.22 -12.19 -25.22
CA ASP A 320 -21.64 -13.35 -24.44
C ASP A 320 -22.82 -12.99 -23.52
N PRO A 321 -24.01 -13.60 -23.70
CA PRO A 321 -25.19 -13.31 -22.88
C PRO A 321 -25.02 -13.70 -21.40
N CYS A 322 -24.03 -14.53 -21.07
CA CYS A 322 -23.70 -14.91 -19.70
C CYS A 322 -22.79 -13.89 -18.99
N ALA A 323 -22.30 -12.88 -19.71
CA ALA A 323 -21.46 -11.85 -19.12
C ALA A 323 -22.26 -10.94 -18.20
N ASN A 324 -21.83 -10.84 -16.95
CA ASN A 324 -22.44 -9.90 -15.98
C ASN A 324 -22.21 -8.46 -16.43
N TYR A 325 -23.23 -7.62 -16.32
CA TYR A 325 -23.09 -6.18 -16.55
C TYR A 325 -22.09 -5.58 -15.57
N SER A 326 -21.23 -4.69 -16.06
CA SER A 326 -20.31 -3.89 -15.26
C SER A 326 -20.62 -2.41 -15.48
N PHE A 327 -20.86 -1.67 -14.40
CA PHE A 327 -21.08 -0.23 -14.49
C PHE A 327 -19.76 0.48 -14.86
N VAL A 328 -19.86 1.42 -15.80
CA VAL A 328 -18.77 2.31 -16.20
C VAL A 328 -19.34 3.72 -16.28
N SER A 329 -18.73 4.66 -15.57
CA SER A 329 -19.12 6.07 -15.61
C SER A 329 -18.59 6.75 -16.87
N THR A 330 -19.24 7.82 -17.30
CA THR A 330 -18.79 8.63 -18.44
C THR A 330 -17.36 9.15 -18.25
N ASP A 331 -16.98 9.52 -17.02
CA ASP A 331 -15.61 9.94 -16.71
C ASP A 331 -14.60 8.84 -17.06
N VAL A 332 -14.88 7.58 -16.71
CA VAL A 332 -13.99 6.45 -16.98
C VAL A 332 -14.00 6.10 -18.48
N GLU A 333 -15.14 6.20 -19.17
CA GLU A 333 -15.18 6.03 -20.63
C GLU A 333 -14.32 7.08 -21.34
N ASP A 334 -14.38 8.34 -20.91
CA ASP A 334 -13.58 9.42 -21.49
C ASP A 334 -12.07 9.21 -21.22
N LEU A 335 -11.70 8.80 -20.00
CA LEU A 335 -10.32 8.43 -19.68
C LEU A 335 -9.84 7.23 -20.49
N TRP A 336 -10.70 6.25 -20.72
CA TRP A 336 -10.36 5.13 -21.61
C TRP A 336 -10.08 5.57 -23.04
N ARG A 337 -10.90 6.47 -23.62
CA ARG A 337 -10.65 7.01 -24.97
C ARG A 337 -9.29 7.70 -25.08
N LEU A 338 -8.90 8.44 -24.04
CA LEU A 338 -7.56 9.03 -23.94
C LEU A 338 -6.48 7.96 -23.86
N ALA A 339 -6.67 6.93 -23.01
CA ALA A 339 -5.72 5.84 -22.87
C ALA A 339 -5.57 5.03 -24.16
N GLN A 340 -6.66 4.80 -24.90
CA GLN A 340 -6.62 4.20 -26.23
C GLN A 340 -5.76 5.02 -27.19
N THR A 341 -5.96 6.33 -27.23
CA THR A 341 -5.15 7.24 -28.06
C THR A 341 -3.68 7.16 -27.70
N ASP A 342 -3.35 7.11 -26.41
CA ASP A 342 -1.96 6.98 -25.92
C ASP A 342 -1.35 5.62 -26.35
N LEU A 343 -2.09 4.51 -26.22
CA LEU A 343 -1.65 3.17 -26.64
C LEU A 343 -1.39 3.10 -28.15
N GLU A 344 -2.31 3.63 -28.97
CA GLU A 344 -2.19 3.68 -30.42
C GLU A 344 -1.02 4.57 -30.87
N ALA A 345 -0.80 5.70 -30.19
CA ALA A 345 0.36 6.58 -30.43
C ALA A 345 1.70 5.90 -30.10
N LEU A 346 1.72 4.96 -29.13
CA LEU A 346 2.86 4.12 -28.80
C LEU A 346 3.04 2.93 -29.77
N GLY A 347 2.17 2.82 -30.78
CA GLY A 347 2.24 1.82 -31.84
C GLY A 347 1.54 0.50 -31.53
N ALA A 348 0.71 0.44 -30.51
CA ALA A 348 -0.12 -0.73 -30.23
C ALA A 348 -1.38 -0.77 -31.09
N GLU A 349 -1.90 -1.97 -31.36
CA GLU A 349 -3.20 -2.22 -31.99
C GLU A 349 -4.22 -2.56 -30.88
N VAL A 350 -5.27 -1.75 -30.73
CA VAL A 350 -6.33 -1.95 -29.74
C VAL A 350 -7.47 -2.77 -30.35
N ILE A 351 -7.83 -3.89 -29.69
CA ILE A 351 -8.83 -4.85 -30.18
C ILE A 351 -9.90 -5.06 -29.11
N TYR A 352 -11.13 -4.64 -29.40
CA TYR A 352 -12.25 -4.88 -28.49
C TYR A 352 -12.69 -6.34 -28.51
N THR A 353 -12.74 -6.95 -27.32
CA THR A 353 -13.04 -8.38 -27.15
C THR A 353 -14.09 -8.60 -26.07
N ASP A 354 -14.66 -9.81 -26.06
CA ASP A 354 -15.29 -10.36 -24.86
C ASP A 354 -14.19 -10.82 -23.89
N PHE A 355 -14.55 -11.25 -22.66
CA PHE A 355 -13.56 -11.70 -21.68
C PHE A 355 -13.96 -13.06 -21.07
N PRO A 356 -13.73 -14.16 -21.80
CA PRO A 356 -14.20 -15.50 -21.43
C PRO A 356 -13.76 -15.93 -20.04
N MET A 357 -12.53 -15.60 -19.65
CA MET A 357 -12.00 -15.95 -18.33
C MET A 357 -12.91 -15.44 -17.20
N VAL A 358 -13.34 -14.19 -17.27
CA VAL A 358 -14.21 -13.60 -16.23
C VAL A 358 -15.63 -14.08 -16.37
N THR A 359 -16.16 -14.13 -17.61
CA THR A 359 -17.53 -14.58 -17.86
C THR A 359 -17.73 -16.01 -17.37
N ASN A 360 -16.84 -16.95 -17.71
CA ASN A 360 -16.92 -18.35 -17.26
C ASN A 360 -16.74 -18.48 -15.74
N TYR A 361 -15.86 -17.70 -15.16
CA TYR A 361 -15.60 -17.73 -13.72
C TYR A 361 -16.80 -17.20 -12.90
N GLU A 362 -17.50 -16.18 -13.38
CA GLU A 362 -18.64 -15.54 -12.72
C GLU A 362 -20.01 -16.17 -13.10
N ASN A 363 -20.05 -17.18 -13.96
CA ASN A 363 -21.28 -17.78 -14.45
C ASN A 363 -21.90 -18.73 -13.42
N ASP A 364 -22.91 -18.25 -12.72
CA ASP A 364 -23.63 -18.99 -11.66
C ASP A 364 -24.47 -20.16 -12.20
N SER A 365 -24.76 -20.21 -13.51
CA SER A 365 -25.56 -21.27 -14.11
C SER A 365 -24.88 -22.64 -14.05
N ILE A 366 -23.56 -22.69 -13.90
CA ILE A 366 -22.77 -23.93 -13.89
C ILE A 366 -22.73 -24.55 -12.47
N SER A 367 -22.44 -23.74 -11.45
CA SER A 367 -22.24 -24.24 -10.07
C SER A 367 -23.32 -23.75 -9.10
N LYS A 368 -24.20 -22.84 -9.52
CA LYS A 368 -25.16 -22.10 -8.71
C LYS A 368 -24.50 -21.19 -7.65
N GLU A 369 -23.23 -20.95 -7.77
CA GLU A 369 -22.43 -20.06 -6.94
C GLU A 369 -21.47 -19.26 -7.82
N SER A 370 -21.31 -17.95 -7.53
CA SER A 370 -20.25 -17.17 -8.18
C SER A 370 -18.88 -17.72 -7.82
N ASN A 371 -17.90 -17.46 -8.71
CA ASN A 371 -16.53 -17.95 -8.61
C ASN A 371 -16.40 -19.44 -8.91
N ASN A 372 -16.99 -19.85 -10.00
CA ASN A 372 -16.99 -21.20 -10.47
C ASN A 372 -15.62 -21.61 -11.06
N VAL A 373 -15.09 -22.74 -10.56
CA VAL A 373 -13.86 -23.35 -11.09
C VAL A 373 -14.20 -24.72 -11.66
N VAL A 374 -14.24 -24.80 -12.99
CA VAL A 374 -14.63 -26.04 -13.69
C VAL A 374 -13.64 -27.16 -13.40
N GLY A 375 -14.15 -28.28 -12.91
CA GLY A 375 -13.36 -29.45 -12.55
C GLY A 375 -12.88 -29.48 -11.10
N ALA A 376 -13.08 -28.43 -10.32
CA ALA A 376 -12.85 -28.47 -8.87
C ALA A 376 -13.95 -29.30 -8.16
N PRO A 377 -13.70 -29.77 -6.92
CA PRO A 377 -14.75 -30.36 -6.10
C PRO A 377 -15.97 -29.43 -5.99
N SER A 378 -17.17 -29.99 -5.93
CA SER A 378 -18.43 -29.21 -5.93
C SER A 378 -18.58 -28.27 -4.74
N ASP A 379 -17.94 -28.57 -3.61
CA ASP A 379 -17.93 -27.79 -2.38
C ASP A 379 -16.68 -26.89 -2.23
N TRP A 380 -15.83 -26.80 -3.27
CA TRP A 380 -14.53 -26.16 -3.19
C TRP A 380 -14.62 -24.70 -2.77
N ASN A 381 -15.60 -23.97 -3.27
CA ASN A 381 -15.81 -22.57 -2.90
C ASN A 381 -16.10 -22.41 -1.39
N HIS A 382 -16.83 -23.34 -0.79
CA HIS A 382 -17.06 -23.40 0.65
C HIS A 382 -15.77 -23.77 1.41
N VAL A 383 -15.02 -24.76 0.94
CA VAL A 383 -13.74 -25.19 1.53
C VAL A 383 -12.75 -24.04 1.61
N GLU A 384 -12.58 -23.27 0.53
CA GLU A 384 -11.69 -22.10 0.53
C GLU A 384 -12.07 -21.03 1.54
N ARG A 385 -13.38 -20.85 1.79
CA ARG A 385 -13.92 -19.84 2.70
C ARG A 385 -14.11 -20.32 4.14
N SER A 386 -13.79 -21.56 4.42
CA SER A 386 -13.94 -22.18 5.74
C SER A 386 -12.66 -22.89 6.17
N SER A 387 -12.47 -24.15 5.77
CA SER A 387 -11.41 -25.01 6.24
C SER A 387 -10.00 -24.46 5.92
N LEU A 388 -9.79 -23.94 4.70
CA LEU A 388 -8.48 -23.38 4.33
C LEU A 388 -8.18 -22.09 5.09
N ILE A 389 -9.18 -21.21 5.29
CA ILE A 389 -9.01 -20.00 6.11
C ILE A 389 -8.70 -20.37 7.56
N ALA A 390 -9.51 -21.22 8.17
CA ALA A 390 -9.36 -21.60 9.58
C ALA A 390 -7.97 -22.18 9.83
N LYS A 391 -7.52 -23.11 8.97
CA LYS A 391 -6.21 -23.74 9.09
C LYS A 391 -5.06 -22.77 8.83
N ALA A 392 -5.15 -21.96 7.78
CA ALA A 392 -4.10 -21.00 7.44
C ALA A 392 -3.92 -19.91 8.53
N TRP A 393 -5.01 -19.43 9.14
CA TRP A 393 -4.93 -18.47 10.23
C TRP A 393 -4.39 -19.09 11.51
N ASP A 394 -4.79 -20.33 11.82
CA ASP A 394 -4.24 -21.04 12.97
C ASP A 394 -2.73 -21.31 12.80
N ASP A 395 -2.30 -21.77 11.61
CA ASP A 395 -0.89 -21.98 11.30
C ASP A 395 -0.07 -20.69 11.40
N PHE A 396 -0.62 -19.56 10.93
CA PHE A 396 0.04 -18.26 11.07
C PHE A 396 0.24 -17.88 12.55
N LEU A 397 -0.80 -18.02 13.38
CA LEU A 397 -0.72 -17.73 14.82
C LEU A 397 0.23 -18.66 15.56
N ILE A 398 0.20 -19.96 15.24
CA ILE A 398 1.13 -20.97 15.81
C ILE A 398 2.57 -20.61 15.44
N GLN A 399 2.83 -20.27 14.18
CA GLN A 399 4.17 -19.88 13.72
C GLN A 399 4.63 -18.58 14.37
N ASN A 400 3.76 -17.57 14.47
CA ASN A 400 4.05 -16.31 15.14
C ASN A 400 4.30 -16.51 16.64
N ASN A 401 3.63 -17.45 17.29
CA ASN A 401 3.81 -17.85 18.69
C ASN A 401 3.85 -16.66 19.65
N ASP A 402 2.90 -15.73 19.52
CA ASP A 402 2.77 -14.59 20.41
C ASP A 402 2.25 -15.03 21.79
N LYS A 403 2.73 -14.39 22.86
CA LYS A 403 2.37 -14.75 24.25
C LYS A 403 0.90 -14.48 24.57
N LYS A 404 0.30 -13.48 23.93
CA LYS A 404 -1.10 -13.10 24.14
C LYS A 404 -2.05 -14.03 23.37
N LEU A 405 -1.66 -14.42 22.15
CA LEU A 405 -2.50 -15.19 21.25
C LEU A 405 -1.65 -16.04 20.29
N SER A 406 -1.69 -17.35 20.44
CA SER A 406 -0.90 -18.28 19.64
C SER A 406 -1.72 -19.30 18.84
N LYS A 407 -3.05 -19.30 18.97
CA LYS A 407 -3.96 -20.21 18.26
C LYS A 407 -5.25 -19.52 17.91
N LEU A 408 -5.86 -19.89 16.78
CA LEU A 408 -7.15 -19.35 16.38
C LEU A 408 -8.28 -19.77 17.31
N SER A 409 -8.19 -20.95 17.94
CA SER A 409 -9.15 -21.42 18.94
C SER A 409 -9.30 -20.49 20.15
N ASP A 410 -8.30 -19.67 20.43
CA ASP A 410 -8.28 -18.77 21.60
C ASP A 410 -8.81 -17.36 21.26
N VAL A 411 -9.15 -17.11 20.01
CA VAL A 411 -9.61 -15.81 19.49
C VAL A 411 -11.08 -15.59 19.84
N ASN A 412 -11.44 -14.36 20.23
CA ASN A 412 -12.85 -13.95 20.26
C ASN A 412 -13.39 -13.80 18.82
N ALA A 413 -14.05 -14.84 18.35
CA ALA A 413 -14.52 -14.94 16.98
C ALA A 413 -15.45 -13.79 16.53
N HIS A 414 -16.24 -13.23 17.43
CA HIS A 414 -17.14 -12.11 17.14
C HIS A 414 -16.41 -10.79 16.86
N LEU A 415 -15.16 -10.68 17.28
CA LEU A 415 -14.30 -9.53 17.03
C LEU A 415 -13.38 -9.72 15.82
N LEU A 416 -13.36 -10.90 15.15
CA LEU A 416 -12.54 -11.13 13.96
C LEU A 416 -12.90 -10.15 12.83
N PHE A 417 -14.20 -10.06 12.54
CA PHE A 417 -14.74 -9.12 11.55
C PHE A 417 -16.09 -8.55 12.06
N PRO A 418 -16.04 -7.67 13.08
CA PRO A 418 -17.25 -7.12 13.67
C PRO A 418 -17.92 -6.12 12.73
N LYS A 419 -19.23 -5.93 12.94
CA LYS A 419 -20.06 -4.94 12.26
C LYS A 419 -21.05 -4.29 13.22
N PRO A 420 -21.46 -3.04 12.95
CA PRO A 420 -22.58 -2.45 13.69
C PRO A 420 -23.90 -3.15 13.32
N PRO A 421 -24.92 -3.08 14.19
CA PRO A 421 -26.29 -3.43 13.83
C PRO A 421 -26.77 -2.58 12.64
N ASP A 422 -27.66 -3.14 11.82
CA ASP A 422 -28.32 -2.44 10.70
C ASP A 422 -27.35 -1.70 9.76
N TYR A 423 -26.22 -2.35 9.47
CA TYR A 423 -25.17 -1.78 8.62
C TYR A 423 -25.66 -1.57 7.18
N ILE A 424 -25.83 -0.31 6.77
CA ILE A 424 -26.43 0.07 5.48
C ILE A 424 -25.84 -0.66 4.26
N PRO A 425 -24.51 -0.83 4.12
CA PRO A 425 -23.94 -1.54 2.98
C PRO A 425 -24.44 -2.99 2.83
N ASP A 426 -24.77 -3.68 3.92
CA ASP A 426 -25.26 -5.07 3.88
C ASP A 426 -26.64 -5.21 3.20
N THR A 427 -27.38 -4.11 3.04
CA THR A 427 -28.62 -4.08 2.25
C THR A 427 -28.38 -4.48 0.79
N PHE A 428 -27.21 -4.17 0.24
CA PHE A 428 -26.88 -4.41 -1.15
C PHE A 428 -25.91 -5.57 -1.34
N LEU A 429 -24.99 -5.78 -0.41
CA LEU A 429 -24.00 -6.85 -0.49
C LEU A 429 -23.44 -7.18 0.89
N GLU A 430 -23.84 -8.30 1.45
CA GLU A 430 -23.27 -8.78 2.70
C GLU A 430 -22.03 -9.66 2.44
N VAL A 431 -20.88 -9.02 2.25
CA VAL A 431 -19.60 -9.69 1.99
C VAL A 431 -19.20 -10.64 3.11
N ARG A 432 -19.57 -10.33 4.34
CA ARG A 432 -19.20 -11.11 5.53
C ARG A 432 -19.90 -12.46 5.66
N ASN A 433 -21.06 -12.63 5.02
CA ASN A 433 -21.74 -13.92 5.00
C ASN A 433 -21.01 -14.98 4.15
N TRP A 434 -20.01 -14.55 3.38
CA TRP A 434 -19.18 -15.49 2.62
C TRP A 434 -18.21 -16.27 3.49
N ILE A 435 -17.90 -15.78 4.71
CA ILE A 435 -17.05 -16.41 5.70
C ILE A 435 -17.79 -16.46 7.03
N ASN A 436 -17.97 -17.68 7.57
CA ASN A 436 -18.54 -17.85 8.91
C ASN A 436 -17.46 -17.59 9.98
N TYR A 437 -17.12 -16.32 10.24
CA TYR A 437 -16.10 -15.93 11.21
C TYR A 437 -16.32 -16.53 12.60
N PRO A 438 -17.56 -16.57 13.17
CA PRO A 438 -17.81 -17.18 14.47
C PRO A 438 -17.46 -18.68 14.53
N GLY A 439 -17.57 -19.39 13.41
CA GLY A 439 -17.28 -20.82 13.32
C GLY A 439 -15.79 -21.17 13.15
N LEU A 440 -14.95 -20.21 12.70
CA LEU A 440 -13.57 -20.50 12.36
C LEU A 440 -12.70 -21.03 13.51
N PRO A 441 -12.79 -20.54 14.76
CA PRO A 441 -12.02 -21.09 15.88
C PRO A 441 -12.32 -22.55 16.20
N ALA A 442 -13.59 -22.92 16.15
CA ALA A 442 -13.99 -24.32 16.36
C ALA A 442 -13.45 -25.22 15.23
N LEU A 443 -13.60 -24.77 13.99
CA LEU A 443 -13.10 -25.49 12.81
C LEU A 443 -11.57 -25.64 12.83
N ALA A 444 -10.83 -24.61 13.24
CA ALA A 444 -9.37 -24.68 13.39
C ALA A 444 -8.97 -25.77 14.41
N LYS A 445 -9.71 -25.89 15.51
CA LYS A 445 -9.49 -26.93 16.50
C LYS A 445 -9.75 -28.34 15.95
N GLU A 446 -10.78 -28.52 15.11
CA GLU A 446 -11.05 -29.79 14.42
C GLU A 446 -9.94 -30.17 13.43
N LEU A 447 -9.36 -29.15 12.77
CA LEU A 447 -8.32 -29.33 11.74
C LEU A 447 -6.88 -29.28 12.30
N GLN A 448 -6.68 -29.23 13.61
CA GLN A 448 -5.38 -29.00 14.22
C GLN A 448 -4.28 -29.98 13.78
N ASP A 449 -4.63 -31.27 13.60
CA ASP A 449 -3.71 -32.33 13.25
C ASP A 449 -3.57 -32.55 11.72
N MET A 450 -4.29 -31.79 10.91
CA MET A 450 -4.24 -31.84 9.46
C MET A 450 -3.28 -30.78 8.91
N SER A 451 -2.42 -31.14 7.96
CA SER A 451 -1.69 -30.19 7.16
C SER A 451 -2.61 -29.52 6.14
N LEU A 452 -2.44 -28.22 5.90
CA LEU A 452 -3.16 -27.49 4.85
C LEU A 452 -2.99 -28.17 3.48
N GLN A 453 -1.80 -28.74 3.22
CA GLN A 453 -1.45 -29.41 1.97
C GLN A 453 -2.12 -30.77 1.77
N ASP A 454 -2.61 -31.37 2.87
CA ASP A 454 -3.26 -32.69 2.84
C ASP A 454 -4.79 -32.58 2.80
N HIS A 455 -5.35 -31.35 2.63
CA HIS A 455 -6.79 -31.16 2.58
C HIS A 455 -7.42 -31.93 1.41
N PRO A 456 -8.47 -32.74 1.67
CA PRO A 456 -9.16 -33.50 0.61
C PRO A 456 -9.62 -32.58 -0.53
N GLY A 457 -9.39 -32.95 -1.77
CA GLY A 457 -9.76 -32.18 -2.95
C GLY A 457 -8.80 -31.06 -3.34
N LEU A 458 -7.84 -30.66 -2.50
CA LEU A 458 -6.88 -29.59 -2.80
C LEU A 458 -6.16 -29.83 -4.13
N ALA A 459 -5.59 -31.01 -4.31
CA ALA A 459 -4.87 -31.37 -5.53
C ALA A 459 -5.73 -31.23 -6.80
N GLN A 460 -6.99 -31.63 -6.72
CA GLN A 460 -7.94 -31.51 -7.83
C GLN A 460 -8.25 -30.04 -8.11
N ALA A 461 -8.55 -29.28 -7.08
CA ALA A 461 -8.88 -27.86 -7.20
C ALA A 461 -7.72 -27.04 -7.80
N LEU A 462 -6.48 -27.24 -7.31
CA LEU A 462 -5.32 -26.52 -7.84
C LEU A 462 -5.08 -26.83 -9.32
N ARG A 463 -5.20 -28.10 -9.74
CA ARG A 463 -5.11 -28.47 -11.16
C ARG A 463 -6.23 -27.84 -11.99
N SER A 464 -7.43 -27.73 -11.43
CA SER A 464 -8.58 -27.10 -12.11
C SER A 464 -8.40 -25.60 -12.29
N LEU A 465 -7.81 -24.90 -11.30
CA LEU A 465 -7.44 -23.49 -11.44
C LEU A 465 -6.46 -23.26 -12.59
N GLU A 466 -5.41 -24.06 -12.68
CA GLU A 466 -4.41 -23.97 -13.76
C GLU A 466 -5.04 -24.28 -15.14
N ALA A 467 -5.88 -25.34 -15.20
CA ALA A 467 -6.55 -25.74 -16.44
C ALA A 467 -7.52 -24.67 -16.93
N GLN A 468 -8.25 -24.00 -16.02
CA GLN A 468 -9.17 -22.94 -16.37
C GLN A 468 -8.44 -21.69 -16.86
N ARG A 469 -7.36 -21.27 -16.17
CA ARG A 469 -6.53 -20.15 -16.66
C ARG A 469 -6.03 -20.43 -18.07
N LYS A 470 -5.45 -21.60 -18.27
CA LYS A 470 -4.93 -21.99 -19.59
C LYS A 470 -6.00 -21.91 -20.67
N ARG A 471 -7.16 -22.54 -20.46
CA ARG A 471 -8.25 -22.61 -21.44
C ARG A 471 -8.89 -21.26 -21.70
N ASP A 472 -9.28 -20.52 -20.63
CA ASP A 472 -10.14 -19.34 -20.74
C ASP A 472 -9.36 -18.05 -20.93
N LEU A 473 -8.04 -18.04 -20.70
CA LEU A 473 -7.18 -16.88 -20.90
C LEU A 473 -6.08 -17.15 -21.92
N GLU A 474 -5.16 -18.08 -21.63
CA GLU A 474 -3.91 -18.23 -22.39
C GLU A 474 -4.17 -18.75 -23.80
N ASP A 475 -4.90 -19.87 -23.94
CA ASP A 475 -5.26 -20.45 -25.25
C ASP A 475 -6.20 -19.50 -26.03
N TRP A 476 -7.09 -18.77 -25.34
CA TRP A 476 -7.93 -17.76 -25.96
C TRP A 476 -7.11 -16.55 -26.45
N MET A 477 -6.16 -16.05 -25.70
CA MET A 477 -5.24 -14.99 -26.14
C MET A 477 -4.45 -15.43 -27.37
N ASP A 478 -3.96 -16.68 -27.41
CA ASP A 478 -3.24 -17.24 -28.57
C ASP A 478 -4.13 -17.30 -29.82
N GLN A 479 -5.37 -17.76 -29.67
CA GLN A 479 -6.35 -17.79 -30.79
C GLN A 479 -6.66 -16.40 -31.34
N GLN A 480 -6.76 -15.39 -30.45
CA GLN A 480 -7.00 -13.99 -30.82
C GLN A 480 -5.72 -13.25 -31.24
N LYS A 481 -4.55 -13.88 -31.05
CA LYS A 481 -3.21 -13.30 -31.30
C LYS A 481 -3.00 -12.02 -30.48
N LEU A 482 -3.34 -12.06 -29.19
CA LEU A 482 -3.19 -10.96 -28.25
C LEU A 482 -1.87 -11.09 -27.48
N ASP A 483 -1.13 -10.00 -27.36
CA ASP A 483 0.08 -9.91 -26.55
C ASP A 483 -0.26 -9.70 -25.06
N CYS A 484 -1.30 -8.91 -24.76
CA CYS A 484 -1.85 -8.71 -23.43
C CYS A 484 -3.30 -8.22 -23.49
N ILE A 485 -3.91 -8.05 -22.32
CA ILE A 485 -5.24 -7.45 -22.15
C ILE A 485 -5.06 -6.18 -21.36
N ALA A 486 -5.80 -5.11 -21.70
CA ALA A 486 -5.80 -3.88 -20.95
C ALA A 486 -7.23 -3.37 -20.70
N PHE A 487 -7.49 -2.83 -19.52
CA PHE A 487 -8.79 -2.29 -19.14
C PHE A 487 -8.68 -1.31 -17.97
N PRO A 488 -9.62 -0.35 -17.82
CA PRO A 488 -9.73 0.47 -16.63
C PRO A 488 -9.83 -0.38 -15.37
N ALA A 489 -9.06 -0.06 -14.34
CA ALA A 489 -9.06 -0.84 -13.11
C ALA A 489 -10.43 -0.87 -12.42
N ASN A 490 -11.19 0.23 -12.53
CA ASN A 490 -12.54 0.37 -11.97
C ASN A 490 -13.42 1.12 -12.95
N GLY A 491 -14.73 0.83 -12.93
CA GLY A 491 -15.73 1.57 -13.72
C GLY A 491 -16.17 2.89 -13.08
N ASP A 492 -15.97 3.04 -11.77
CA ASP A 492 -16.17 4.29 -11.01
C ASP A 492 -15.55 4.15 -9.61
N VAL A 493 -15.71 5.16 -8.75
CA VAL A 493 -15.30 5.17 -7.34
C VAL A 493 -16.51 5.20 -6.42
N GLY A 494 -16.40 4.55 -5.25
CA GLY A 494 -17.43 4.54 -4.22
C GLY A 494 -17.42 5.82 -3.38
N TYR A 495 -18.59 6.16 -2.81
CA TYR A 495 -18.75 7.30 -1.92
C TYR A 495 -18.28 7.01 -0.49
N ALA A 496 -17.69 8.01 0.16
CA ALA A 496 -17.15 7.87 1.52
C ALA A 496 -18.24 7.75 2.60
N ASP A 497 -19.44 8.23 2.34
CA ASP A 497 -20.58 8.25 3.26
C ASP A 497 -21.55 7.04 3.10
N LEU A 498 -21.14 6.01 2.34
CA LEU A 498 -21.98 4.85 2.04
C LEU A 498 -22.48 4.08 3.29
N GLU A 499 -21.83 4.29 4.44
CA GLU A 499 -22.24 3.69 5.72
C GLU A 499 -23.43 4.44 6.35
N PHE A 500 -23.80 5.61 5.80
CA PHE A 500 -24.82 6.51 6.32
C PHE A 500 -25.89 6.89 5.30
N ASP A 501 -25.69 6.58 4.02
CA ASP A 501 -26.59 6.94 2.92
C ASP A 501 -26.84 5.75 1.99
N LEU A 502 -28.13 5.44 1.76
CA LEU A 502 -28.54 4.31 0.91
C LEU A 502 -28.18 4.48 -0.56
N HIS A 503 -28.22 5.72 -1.10
CA HIS A 503 -27.88 5.98 -2.48
C HIS A 503 -26.36 5.80 -2.70
N SER A 504 -25.56 6.33 -1.79
CA SER A 504 -24.11 6.14 -1.77
C SER A 504 -23.72 4.68 -1.64
N ALA A 505 -24.42 3.91 -0.78
CA ALA A 505 -24.20 2.48 -0.63
C ALA A 505 -24.57 1.71 -1.91
N ASN A 506 -25.73 1.98 -2.50
CA ASN A 506 -26.16 1.34 -3.75
C ASN A 506 -25.13 1.55 -4.86
N HIS A 507 -24.71 2.80 -5.08
CA HIS A 507 -23.70 3.11 -6.09
C HIS A 507 -22.36 2.41 -5.81
N SER A 508 -21.86 2.51 -4.58
CA SER A 508 -20.56 1.96 -4.18
C SER A 508 -20.48 0.44 -4.26
N LEU A 509 -21.64 -0.22 -4.27
CA LEU A 509 -21.76 -1.68 -4.30
C LEU A 509 -22.19 -2.25 -5.66
N MET A 510 -22.33 -1.41 -6.69
CA MET A 510 -22.53 -1.88 -8.07
C MET A 510 -21.34 -2.67 -8.58
N ASN A 511 -21.58 -3.65 -9.46
CA ASN A 511 -20.53 -4.30 -10.21
C ASN A 511 -19.79 -3.27 -11.09
N GLY A 512 -18.48 -3.29 -11.11
CA GLY A 512 -17.63 -2.26 -11.71
C GLY A 512 -17.18 -1.16 -10.73
N VAL A 513 -17.81 -1.03 -9.54
CA VAL A 513 -17.44 -0.06 -8.50
C VAL A 513 -16.92 -0.75 -7.24
N LYS A 514 -17.60 -1.81 -6.78
CA LYS A 514 -17.29 -2.50 -5.52
C LYS A 514 -15.98 -3.29 -5.52
N TYR A 515 -15.47 -3.67 -6.69
CA TYR A 515 -14.21 -4.38 -6.92
C TYR A 515 -13.48 -3.74 -8.11
N SER A 516 -12.17 -4.01 -8.24
CA SER A 516 -11.51 -3.77 -9.53
C SER A 516 -11.99 -4.77 -10.57
N ASN A 517 -12.02 -4.32 -11.81
CA ASN A 517 -12.37 -5.12 -12.97
C ASN A 517 -11.50 -6.38 -13.06
N GLY A 518 -12.09 -7.48 -13.55
CA GLY A 518 -11.49 -8.81 -13.48
C GLY A 518 -11.62 -9.49 -12.11
N ASN A 519 -12.00 -8.74 -11.07
CA ASN A 519 -12.42 -9.21 -9.75
C ASN A 519 -11.50 -10.32 -9.18
N ARG A 520 -12.07 -11.31 -8.48
CA ARG A 520 -11.35 -12.46 -7.92
C ARG A 520 -10.74 -13.38 -9.00
N ALA A 521 -11.35 -13.45 -10.21
CA ALA A 521 -10.87 -14.30 -11.29
C ALA A 521 -9.38 -14.08 -11.58
N ILE A 522 -8.93 -12.83 -11.64
CA ILE A 522 -7.51 -12.48 -11.84
C ILE A 522 -6.60 -13.21 -10.84
N ARG A 523 -6.89 -13.09 -9.54
CA ARG A 523 -6.00 -13.67 -8.52
C ARG A 523 -6.21 -15.17 -8.33
N HIS A 524 -7.48 -15.62 -8.35
CA HIS A 524 -7.77 -17.03 -8.16
C HIS A 524 -7.21 -17.93 -9.28
N LEU A 525 -7.20 -17.41 -10.52
CA LEU A 525 -6.58 -18.10 -11.65
C LEU A 525 -5.07 -17.81 -11.78
N GLY A 526 -4.49 -16.94 -10.95
CA GLY A 526 -3.04 -16.68 -10.93
C GLY A 526 -2.55 -15.82 -12.10
N VAL A 527 -3.39 -14.90 -12.58
CA VAL A 527 -3.07 -14.00 -13.68
C VAL A 527 -2.23 -12.83 -13.17
N PRO A 528 -1.05 -12.55 -13.74
CA PRO A 528 -0.26 -11.38 -13.38
C PRO A 528 -0.89 -10.11 -13.94
N THR A 529 -0.77 -9.00 -13.19
CA THR A 529 -1.20 -7.68 -13.64
C THR A 529 -0.23 -6.57 -13.27
N VAL A 530 -0.17 -5.54 -14.10
CA VAL A 530 0.48 -4.26 -13.78
C VAL A 530 -0.53 -3.15 -14.01
N SER A 531 -0.76 -2.31 -13.00
CA SER A 531 -1.68 -1.17 -13.12
C SER A 531 -0.92 0.14 -13.06
N VAL A 532 -1.27 1.08 -13.94
CA VAL A 532 -0.63 2.39 -14.12
C VAL A 532 -1.68 3.48 -14.18
N PRO A 533 -1.40 4.70 -13.70
CA PRO A 533 -2.36 5.80 -13.77
C PRO A 533 -2.85 6.07 -15.20
N MET A 534 -4.16 6.07 -15.39
CA MET A 534 -4.84 6.38 -16.65
C MET A 534 -5.28 7.85 -16.70
N GLY A 535 -5.51 8.47 -15.55
CA GLY A 535 -5.90 9.86 -15.42
C GLY A 535 -6.78 10.14 -14.22
N ILE A 536 -7.26 11.39 -14.14
CA ILE A 536 -8.21 11.84 -13.13
C ILE A 536 -9.60 12.02 -13.75
N MET A 537 -10.62 11.51 -13.09
CA MET A 537 -12.03 11.71 -13.43
C MET A 537 -12.40 13.19 -13.26
N PRO A 538 -12.79 13.91 -14.32
CA PRO A 538 -13.04 15.35 -14.27
C PRO A 538 -14.12 15.77 -13.29
N THR A 539 -15.18 14.96 -13.13
CA THR A 539 -16.31 15.31 -12.26
C THR A 539 -16.10 14.93 -10.81
N ARG A 540 -15.22 13.94 -10.53
CA ARG A 540 -14.99 13.40 -9.19
C ARG A 540 -13.66 13.84 -8.58
N GLY A 541 -12.68 14.27 -9.38
CA GLY A 541 -11.32 14.57 -8.91
C GLY A 541 -10.59 13.35 -8.36
N MET A 542 -11.03 12.13 -8.71
CA MET A 542 -10.44 10.88 -8.28
C MET A 542 -9.68 10.21 -9.42
N PRO A 543 -8.51 9.60 -9.18
CA PRO A 543 -7.77 8.91 -10.22
C PRO A 543 -8.37 7.53 -10.54
N VAL A 544 -8.07 7.05 -11.74
CA VAL A 544 -8.30 5.67 -12.19
C VAL A 544 -7.06 5.17 -12.93
N ASN A 545 -6.72 3.90 -12.71
CA ASN A 545 -5.61 3.23 -13.39
C ASN A 545 -6.08 2.43 -14.61
N LEU A 546 -5.16 2.25 -15.55
CA LEU A 546 -5.20 1.22 -16.59
C LEU A 546 -4.49 -0.02 -16.05
N THR A 547 -5.14 -1.19 -16.15
CA THR A 547 -4.57 -2.49 -15.76
C THR A 547 -4.19 -3.28 -16.99
N PHE A 548 -2.92 -3.67 -17.10
CA PHE A 548 -2.43 -4.67 -18.04
C PHE A 548 -2.49 -6.04 -17.38
N ALA A 549 -3.03 -7.04 -18.07
CA ALA A 549 -3.10 -8.43 -17.63
C ALA A 549 -2.62 -9.37 -18.74
N GLY A 550 -2.04 -10.49 -18.39
CA GLY A 550 -1.48 -11.40 -19.40
C GLY A 550 -1.35 -12.83 -18.94
N LYS A 551 -0.66 -13.64 -19.72
CA LYS A 551 -0.40 -15.02 -19.41
C LYS A 551 0.49 -15.14 -18.18
N ALA A 552 0.27 -16.20 -17.40
CA ALA A 552 1.11 -16.44 -16.23
C ALA A 552 2.58 -16.64 -16.63
N TYR A 553 3.48 -16.05 -15.85
CA TYR A 553 4.93 -16.05 -16.03
C TYR A 553 5.46 -15.28 -17.26
N GLU A 554 4.60 -14.42 -17.85
CA GLU A 554 5.02 -13.38 -18.79
C GLU A 554 5.02 -12.00 -18.12
N ASP A 555 5.33 -11.96 -16.85
CA ASP A 555 5.34 -10.77 -15.98
C ASP A 555 6.28 -9.67 -16.49
N ASP A 556 7.43 -10.05 -17.04
CA ASP A 556 8.43 -9.17 -17.66
C ASP A 556 7.86 -8.34 -18.82
N LYS A 557 7.06 -8.99 -19.69
CA LYS A 557 6.38 -8.30 -20.80
C LYS A 557 5.40 -7.25 -20.29
N LEU A 558 4.58 -7.61 -19.28
CA LEU A 558 3.60 -6.70 -18.70
C LEU A 558 4.26 -5.49 -18.03
N LEU A 559 5.36 -5.71 -17.31
CA LEU A 559 6.15 -4.63 -16.70
C LEU A 559 6.73 -3.70 -17.75
N SER A 560 7.25 -4.23 -18.86
CA SER A 560 7.76 -3.42 -19.97
C SER A 560 6.64 -2.64 -20.68
N PHE A 561 5.46 -3.24 -20.91
CA PHE A 561 4.32 -2.56 -21.52
C PHE A 561 3.81 -1.42 -20.63
N ALA A 562 3.70 -1.69 -19.34
CA ALA A 562 3.31 -0.69 -18.35
C ALA A 562 4.31 0.48 -18.27
N TYR A 563 5.62 0.19 -18.35
CA TYR A 563 6.65 1.22 -18.42
C TYR A 563 6.49 2.10 -19.67
N ALA A 564 6.33 1.47 -20.86
CA ALA A 564 6.15 2.22 -22.10
C ALA A 564 4.92 3.12 -22.05
N TYR A 565 3.79 2.60 -21.55
CA TYR A 565 2.57 3.38 -21.39
C TYR A 565 2.74 4.54 -20.43
N GLU A 566 3.33 4.30 -19.24
CA GLU A 566 3.57 5.35 -18.24
C GLU A 566 4.44 6.47 -18.80
N GLN A 567 5.55 6.12 -19.46
CA GLN A 567 6.48 7.11 -20.04
C GLN A 567 5.87 7.92 -21.18
N GLY A 568 5.01 7.29 -22.00
CA GLY A 568 4.34 7.95 -23.11
C GLY A 568 3.16 8.81 -22.67
N SER A 569 2.35 8.34 -21.73
CA SER A 569 1.11 9.00 -21.31
C SER A 569 1.28 10.04 -20.21
N ARG A 570 2.14 9.76 -19.20
CA ARG A 570 2.42 10.62 -18.03
C ARG A 570 1.16 11.09 -17.30
N ARG A 571 0.21 10.17 -17.04
CA ARG A 571 -1.12 10.45 -16.51
C ARG A 571 -1.21 10.54 -14.99
N ARG A 572 -0.11 10.32 -14.25
CA ARG A 572 -0.10 10.49 -12.80
C ARG A 572 -0.33 11.95 -12.42
N THR A 573 -1.09 12.15 -11.34
CA THR A 573 -1.33 13.46 -10.72
C THR A 573 -1.02 13.40 -9.23
N VAL A 574 -0.60 14.52 -8.68
CA VAL A 574 -0.32 14.67 -7.23
C VAL A 574 -1.63 14.84 -6.46
N PRO A 575 -1.77 14.23 -5.27
CA PRO A 575 -2.97 14.39 -4.45
C PRO A 575 -3.20 15.86 -4.02
N ALA A 576 -4.44 16.34 -4.21
CA ALA A 576 -4.80 17.73 -3.92
C ALA A 576 -4.86 18.03 -2.41
N LEU A 577 -5.18 17.03 -1.57
CA LEU A 577 -5.37 17.20 -0.13
C LEU A 577 -4.09 17.05 0.69
N THR A 578 -2.95 16.80 0.03
CA THR A 578 -1.63 16.73 0.67
C THR A 578 -0.60 17.61 -0.05
N PRO A 579 -0.82 18.92 -0.14
CA PRO A 579 0.12 19.84 -0.79
C PRO A 579 1.50 19.82 -0.13
N SER A 580 2.48 20.45 -0.79
CA SER A 580 3.83 20.54 -0.25
C SER A 580 3.89 21.37 1.02
N LEU A 581 4.73 20.94 1.97
CA LEU A 581 5.07 21.63 3.20
C LEU A 581 6.47 22.26 3.09
N GLU A 582 6.76 23.28 3.88
CA GLU A 582 8.13 23.82 4.00
C GLU A 582 9.14 22.73 4.39
N SER A 583 8.71 21.81 5.29
CA SER A 583 9.53 20.70 5.78
C SER A 583 9.79 19.60 4.74
N ASP A 584 9.09 19.58 3.62
CA ASP A 584 9.36 18.63 2.52
C ASP A 584 10.66 18.97 1.77
N ALA A 585 11.11 20.23 1.89
CA ALA A 585 12.41 20.68 1.40
C ALA A 585 13.48 20.38 2.47
N VAL A 586 14.16 19.25 2.33
CA VAL A 586 15.16 18.77 3.28
C VAL A 586 16.41 19.65 3.25
N PRO A 587 16.82 20.28 4.38
CA PRO A 587 17.98 21.13 4.40
C PRO A 587 19.29 20.31 4.35
N CYS A 588 20.27 20.80 3.60
CA CYS A 588 21.62 20.24 3.60
C CYS A 588 22.49 20.99 4.64
N THR A 589 22.47 20.53 5.89
CA THR A 589 23.25 21.16 6.98
C THR A 589 24.58 20.47 7.24
N PHE A 590 24.70 19.17 6.93
CA PHE A 590 25.91 18.39 7.13
C PHE A 590 26.08 17.36 6.01
N ASN A 591 27.31 17.26 5.47
CA ASN A 591 27.63 16.27 4.45
C ASN A 591 28.61 15.22 5.00
N PRO A 592 28.13 14.02 5.36
CA PRO A 592 28.95 12.96 5.99
C PRO A 592 30.03 12.41 5.07
N ILE A 593 29.90 12.58 3.74
CA ILE A 593 30.86 12.09 2.75
C ILE A 593 32.04 13.06 2.58
N LYS A 594 31.72 14.38 2.55
CA LYS A 594 32.71 15.43 2.39
C LYS A 594 33.37 15.84 3.69
N THR A 595 32.69 15.65 4.81
CA THR A 595 33.13 16.07 6.15
C THR A 595 33.01 14.89 7.13
N PRO A 596 33.86 13.84 6.98
CA PRO A 596 33.86 12.74 7.94
C PRO A 596 34.17 13.26 9.34
N THR A 597 33.39 12.84 10.34
CA THR A 597 33.58 13.22 11.72
C THR A 597 33.24 12.07 12.65
N ASP A 598 33.97 11.95 13.74
CA ASP A 598 33.62 11.11 14.89
C ASP A 598 32.72 11.84 15.92
N ARG A 599 32.45 13.11 15.67
CA ARG A 599 31.57 13.94 16.50
C ARG A 599 30.12 13.49 16.36
N LYS A 600 29.43 13.44 17.48
CA LYS A 600 28.03 13.07 17.57
C LYS A 600 27.22 14.23 18.12
N LEU A 601 26.13 14.52 17.47
CA LEU A 601 25.10 15.37 18.02
C LEU A 601 24.10 14.45 18.73
N ASP A 602 23.99 14.59 20.04
CA ASP A 602 23.01 13.89 20.84
C ASP A 602 22.45 14.77 21.95
N PHE A 603 21.26 14.47 22.37
CA PHE A 603 20.59 15.11 23.48
C PHE A 603 19.64 14.14 24.19
N THR A 604 19.25 14.47 25.38
CA THR A 604 18.17 13.79 26.10
C THR A 604 16.97 14.72 26.23
N THR A 605 15.79 14.16 26.02
CA THR A 605 14.52 14.85 26.20
C THR A 605 13.88 14.43 27.50
N PHE A 606 13.35 15.40 28.24
CA PHE A 606 12.46 15.15 29.35
C PHE A 606 11.12 15.81 29.06
N LEU A 607 10.07 15.00 29.03
CA LEU A 607 8.72 15.40 28.66
C LEU A 607 7.78 15.19 29.84
N THR A 608 7.05 16.23 30.24
CA THR A 608 5.90 16.12 31.13
C THR A 608 4.67 16.67 30.44
N THR A 609 3.52 16.06 30.71
CA THR A 609 2.26 16.43 30.08
C THR A 609 1.15 16.54 31.11
N ASP A 610 0.27 17.52 30.90
CA ASP A 610 -1.00 17.64 31.62
C ASP A 610 -2.11 17.73 30.56
N SER A 611 -3.00 16.76 30.54
CA SER A 611 -4.02 16.62 29.49
C SER A 611 -5.42 16.74 30.07
N ASN A 612 -6.31 17.37 29.30
CA ASN A 612 -7.74 17.42 29.55
C ASN A 612 -8.53 17.02 28.30
N ALA A 613 -9.86 17.15 28.32
CA ALA A 613 -10.70 16.76 27.19
C ALA A 613 -10.47 17.59 25.92
N LYS A 614 -9.88 18.79 26.02
CA LYS A 614 -9.76 19.72 24.89
C LYS A 614 -8.32 19.93 24.42
N ASP A 615 -7.36 19.84 25.30
CA ASP A 615 -5.98 20.16 25.01
C ASP A 615 -4.98 19.39 25.91
N VAL A 616 -3.73 19.41 25.51
CA VAL A 616 -2.60 18.94 26.31
C VAL A 616 -1.56 20.04 26.45
N ALA A 617 -1.13 20.28 27.68
CA ALA A 617 0.06 21.07 27.98
C ALA A 617 1.29 20.20 27.89
N ILE A 618 2.29 20.60 27.13
CA ILE A 618 3.55 19.92 26.88
C ILE A 618 4.67 20.75 27.48
N GLU A 619 5.31 20.25 28.51
CA GLU A 619 6.55 20.82 29.07
C GLU A 619 7.72 19.96 28.62
N LEU A 620 8.60 20.50 27.80
CA LEU A 620 9.73 19.81 27.23
C LEU A 620 11.05 20.44 27.67
N SER A 621 11.99 19.62 28.11
CA SER A 621 13.38 20.01 28.36
C SER A 621 14.31 19.20 27.48
N VAL A 622 15.24 19.88 26.80
CA VAL A 622 16.25 19.27 25.91
C VAL A 622 17.63 19.60 26.48
N SER A 623 18.39 18.57 26.80
CA SER A 623 19.74 18.69 27.37
C SER A 623 20.76 18.02 26.49
N PHE A 624 21.80 18.74 26.06
CA PHE A 624 22.88 18.22 25.22
C PHE A 624 23.97 17.55 26.02
N SER A 625 24.63 16.57 25.44
CA SER A 625 25.85 15.99 26.03
C SER A 625 26.97 17.04 26.02
N LYS A 626 27.85 16.99 27.04
CA LYS A 626 28.94 17.98 27.25
C LYS A 626 30.12 17.82 26.28
N GLN A 627 30.06 16.93 25.31
CA GLN A 627 31.20 16.61 24.45
C GLN A 627 31.62 17.73 23.47
N GLU A 628 30.71 18.62 23.11
CA GLU A 628 30.96 19.73 22.16
C GLU A 628 30.28 21.04 22.66
N PRO A 629 30.78 21.68 23.73
CA PRO A 629 30.09 22.77 24.41
C PRO A 629 30.05 24.09 23.66
N TRP A 630 30.87 24.29 22.62
CA TRP A 630 31.02 25.56 21.87
C TRP A 630 30.46 25.55 20.46
N ALA A 631 29.86 24.49 20.03
CA ALA A 631 29.36 24.39 18.68
C ALA A 631 27.86 24.76 18.61
N ASP A 632 27.52 25.72 17.76
CA ASP A 632 26.14 26.14 17.52
C ASP A 632 25.30 25.01 16.95
N ARG A 633 24.08 24.89 17.48
CA ARG A 633 23.06 23.92 17.04
C ARG A 633 21.76 24.62 16.77
N ASP A 634 21.08 24.28 15.69
CA ASP A 634 19.69 24.64 15.44
C ASP A 634 18.78 23.55 16.03
N VAL A 635 17.92 23.93 16.98
CA VAL A 635 16.96 23.01 17.61
C VAL A 635 15.56 23.42 17.22
N GLU A 636 14.81 22.47 16.70
CA GLU A 636 13.40 22.60 16.34
C GLU A 636 12.53 21.61 17.12
N VAL A 637 11.34 22.03 17.50
CA VAL A 637 10.32 21.13 18.05
C VAL A 637 9.07 21.23 17.20
N TRP A 638 8.60 20.08 16.77
CA TRP A 638 7.40 19.92 15.97
C TRP A 638 6.34 19.17 16.76
N VAL A 639 5.11 19.69 16.77
CA VAL A 639 3.95 19.06 17.41
C VAL A 639 2.89 18.85 16.34
N ASN A 640 2.54 17.58 16.10
CA ASN A 640 1.60 17.18 15.04
C ASN A 640 1.86 17.89 13.69
N GLY A 641 3.13 17.93 13.26
CA GLY A 641 3.54 18.50 11.98
C GLY A 641 3.61 20.04 11.93
N SER A 642 3.39 20.72 13.04
CA SER A 642 3.56 22.17 13.16
C SER A 642 4.81 22.49 13.96
N ARG A 643 5.69 23.37 13.42
CA ARG A 643 6.88 23.82 14.14
C ARG A 643 6.48 24.82 15.22
N VAL A 644 6.60 24.40 16.49
CA VAL A 644 6.21 25.22 17.66
C VAL A 644 7.40 25.92 18.32
N TYR A 645 8.62 25.50 17.99
CA TYR A 645 9.84 26.06 18.56
C TYR A 645 11.01 25.96 17.59
N ARG A 646 11.84 27.00 17.56
CA ARG A 646 13.14 27.00 16.89
C ARG A 646 14.10 27.93 17.65
N LYS A 647 15.29 27.42 17.96
CA LYS A 647 16.34 28.21 18.62
C LYS A 647 17.72 27.72 18.22
N ARG A 648 18.62 28.66 17.97
CA ARG A 648 20.04 28.38 17.88
C ARG A 648 20.67 28.46 19.27
N THR A 649 21.49 27.47 19.64
CA THR A 649 22.09 27.34 20.96
C THR A 649 23.48 26.76 20.89
N ASP A 650 24.36 27.15 21.83
CA ASP A 650 25.67 26.50 22.05
C ASP A 650 25.57 25.18 22.86
N GLY A 651 24.38 24.83 23.35
CA GLY A 651 24.12 23.61 24.11
C GLY A 651 24.59 23.61 25.56
N ASN A 652 25.10 24.74 26.09
CA ASN A 652 25.63 24.82 27.46
C ASN A 652 24.54 24.79 28.56
N SER A 653 23.32 25.18 28.18
CA SER A 653 22.15 25.17 29.07
C SER A 653 21.01 24.37 28.46
N PRO A 654 20.21 23.67 29.28
CA PRO A 654 19.00 23.03 28.79
C PRO A 654 18.07 24.01 28.12
N LEU A 655 17.46 23.59 27.02
CA LEU A 655 16.36 24.32 26.40
C LEU A 655 15.06 23.86 27.01
N THR A 656 14.20 24.79 27.40
CA THR A 656 12.86 24.51 27.91
C THR A 656 11.80 25.10 26.99
N LEU A 657 10.74 24.35 26.76
CA LEU A 657 9.57 24.74 25.99
C LEU A 657 8.32 24.39 26.77
N SER A 658 7.40 25.37 26.87
CA SER A 658 6.01 25.13 27.25
C SER A 658 5.12 25.35 26.04
N HIS A 659 4.32 24.38 25.67
CA HIS A 659 3.40 24.45 24.55
C HIS A 659 2.06 23.84 24.91
N LYS A 660 0.98 24.53 24.50
CA LYS A 660 -0.38 24.03 24.66
C LYS A 660 -0.91 23.59 23.28
N HIS A 661 -1.17 22.32 23.11
CA HIS A 661 -1.70 21.75 21.89
C HIS A 661 -3.21 21.47 22.04
N ALA A 662 -4.00 22.08 21.17
CA ALA A 662 -5.43 21.78 21.11
C ALA A 662 -5.66 20.48 20.32
N TYR A 663 -6.45 19.59 20.88
CA TYR A 663 -6.85 18.39 20.16
C TYR A 663 -7.83 18.73 19.03
N SER A 664 -7.62 18.16 17.86
CA SER A 664 -8.70 18.06 16.87
C SER A 664 -9.73 17.03 17.32
N GLU A 665 -11.00 17.28 17.07
CA GLU A 665 -12.03 16.25 17.25
C GLU A 665 -11.69 15.07 16.34
N SER A 666 -11.71 13.85 16.90
CA SER A 666 -11.46 12.65 16.11
C SER A 666 -12.61 12.42 15.15
N ALA A 667 -12.37 12.65 13.87
CA ALA A 667 -13.32 12.31 12.80
C ALA A 667 -13.22 10.85 12.36
N CYS A 668 -12.22 10.10 12.86
CA CYS A 668 -12.06 8.70 12.52
C CYS A 668 -13.06 7.83 13.30
N LEU A 669 -13.85 7.05 12.57
CA LEU A 669 -14.81 6.10 13.16
C LEU A 669 -14.23 4.69 13.16
N GLY A 670 -14.52 3.94 14.24
CA GLY A 670 -14.23 2.52 14.36
C GLY A 670 -15.24 1.62 13.64
N TRP A 671 -15.07 0.32 13.81
CA TRP A 671 -15.92 -0.71 13.21
C TRP A 671 -17.41 -0.62 13.66
N ASP A 672 -17.69 -0.02 14.82
CA ASP A 672 -19.03 0.18 15.39
C ASP A 672 -19.62 1.54 15.02
N LEU A 673 -19.01 2.27 14.10
CA LEU A 673 -19.34 3.63 13.65
C LEU A 673 -19.29 4.67 14.78
N LYS A 674 -18.61 4.39 15.87
CA LYS A 674 -18.33 5.37 16.93
C LYS A 674 -16.96 5.99 16.74
N PRO A 675 -16.76 7.23 17.24
CA PRO A 675 -15.44 7.85 17.22
C PRO A 675 -14.38 6.98 17.87
N LEU A 676 -13.27 6.78 17.18
CA LEU A 676 -12.09 6.12 17.75
C LEU A 676 -11.47 6.98 18.85
N PRO A 677 -10.71 6.37 19.78
CA PRO A 677 -9.83 7.12 20.66
C PRO A 677 -8.93 8.06 19.86
N ARG A 678 -8.62 9.22 20.44
CA ARG A 678 -7.71 10.17 19.82
C ARG A 678 -6.36 9.51 19.58
N LYS A 679 -5.76 9.80 18.42
CA LYS A 679 -4.38 9.42 18.18
C LYS A 679 -3.47 10.19 19.16
N PRO A 680 -2.39 9.56 19.64
CA PRO A 680 -1.37 10.26 20.41
C PRO A 680 -0.79 11.44 19.63
N VAL A 681 -0.47 12.53 20.34
CA VAL A 681 0.20 13.69 19.74
C VAL A 681 1.65 13.34 19.46
N MET A 682 2.09 13.52 18.23
CA MET A 682 3.47 13.32 17.82
C MET A 682 4.28 14.56 18.17
N VAL A 683 5.31 14.39 19.00
CA VAL A 683 6.32 15.43 19.31
C VAL A 683 7.65 14.98 18.74
N LEU A 684 8.19 15.75 17.80
CA LEU A 684 9.48 15.50 17.18
C LEU A 684 10.44 16.61 17.53
N VAL A 685 11.54 16.27 18.23
CA VAL A 685 12.64 17.17 18.57
C VAL A 685 13.78 16.91 17.62
N VAL A 686 14.24 17.95 16.92
CA VAL A 686 15.30 17.85 15.91
C VAL A 686 16.42 18.82 16.25
N ALA A 687 17.65 18.34 16.26
CA ALA A 687 18.83 19.17 16.33
C ALA A 687 19.69 19.00 15.09
N ARG A 688 20.19 20.11 14.53
CA ARG A 688 21.07 20.17 13.36
C ARG A 688 22.30 20.98 13.68
N ALA A 689 23.43 20.56 13.14
CA ALA A 689 24.72 21.27 13.25
C ALA A 689 25.53 21.03 11.99
N ASP A 690 26.48 21.93 11.70
CA ASP A 690 27.39 21.80 10.56
C ASP A 690 28.57 20.85 10.80
N PHE A 691 28.74 20.39 12.04
CA PHE A 691 29.85 19.54 12.47
C PHE A 691 29.45 18.06 12.69
N ALA A 692 28.16 17.72 12.67
CA ALA A 692 27.66 16.36 12.90
C ALA A 692 26.33 16.10 12.17
N PRO A 693 26.00 14.82 11.86
CA PRO A 693 24.69 14.46 11.33
C PRO A 693 23.56 14.94 12.24
N ALA A 694 22.40 15.25 11.65
CA ALA A 694 21.20 15.60 12.39
C ALA A 694 20.83 14.48 13.38
N PHE A 695 20.34 14.87 14.55
CA PHE A 695 19.82 13.96 15.57
C PHE A 695 18.35 14.34 15.86
N ALA A 696 17.51 13.34 16.04
CA ALA A 696 16.12 13.57 16.38
C ALA A 696 15.60 12.56 17.41
N ASP A 697 14.62 13.00 18.20
CA ASP A 697 13.89 12.18 19.15
C ASP A 697 12.39 12.27 18.86
N LEU A 698 11.72 11.11 18.80
CA LEU A 698 10.30 10.96 18.50
C LEU A 698 9.55 10.54 19.76
N LEU A 699 8.71 11.41 20.26
CA LEU A 699 7.94 11.25 21.49
C LEU A 699 6.45 11.20 21.17
N TRP A 700 5.72 10.45 21.97
CA TRP A 700 4.27 10.32 21.86
C TRP A 700 3.58 10.75 23.14
N VAL A 701 2.61 11.64 23.03
CA VAL A 701 1.79 12.15 24.13
C VAL A 701 0.37 11.59 23.99
N THR A 702 -0.05 10.81 25.00
CA THR A 702 -1.36 10.17 25.04
C THR A 702 -2.36 10.96 25.92
#